data_d71b7afdecf15da6c133bbf828623b31
#
_entry.id   d71b7afdecf15da6c133bbf828623b31
#
_cell.length_a   1.000
_cell.length_b   1.000
_cell.length_c   1.000
_cell.angle_alpha   90.00
_cell.angle_beta   90.00
_cell.angle_gamma   90.00
#
_symmetry.space_group_name_H-M   'P 1'
#
loop_
_entity.id
_entity.type
_entity.pdbx_description
1 polymer ?
#
loop_
_entity_poly.entity_id
_entity_poly.type
_entity_poly.pdbx_seq_one_letter_code
_entity_poly.pdbx_strand_id
1 'polypeptide(L)'
;MNYNRYNLRSNINTTFDEIGLKVGVNINGAIENKEYPSTSAGRIWELLADVSPLQPAYNEDGTYRALTDHPLVLTDKRSGYDKNDGKYINVQLVADWTLPWLKDLTLGTMFNYRANDSHVKNFSTKAPQYNADGSLYPIAKPSLTEKGYWGSIYNFELSAAYMKTFAEKHTIDAKAVFTVSESDGSEFWASRKEYMSAVVDQLFAGSQEGQLNSGNSSEGGRMGFVGRLKYDYENRYIIEGSFRYDGSDNFAPGHRWGFFPSGAVAWALSEEPFFKNLDLKFVNLLKFRASYGQTGTEAGVNRFGYLSTYSMDTTGAVVGGALVSGFNEGALVAPELLSWYTVNSLNYGLDFSLFKQRFTGSLDYFYYVTKGGLMSPGDRYTTPLGKSLPQIKSDSEQRREGFEFSFRWRDTTARKFTYEVGLNMTYYNNLWKVKADEGETSLKNPWKRQTHQTDYFGIAYYDRGLYQTPQQIVMYPRRTSSADTRLGDIAYTDVNGDGKIDGEDQVRIGMPTSPHFTFGVDFSFNYEGFTLSGLIYGTGKRYLGLGDRLKKGEAKYLYYKEQLNYWRPDNTDADFPRVSTSANVNGSNNQAASTFWYKNAQFLRLKNLSLSYDLKYKLLKKCDWISTLRINLAGSNLFTISGVNDYFDPETSDTSANGYPVQRVYSIGATIGF
;
A
#
# COMPACT_ATOMS: atom_id res chain seq x y z
N MET A 1 9.69 -10.77 -21.23
CA MET A 1 8.51 -10.07 -20.70
C MET A 1 8.06 -9.10 -21.77
N ASN A 2 6.78 -9.10 -22.10
CA ASN A 2 6.19 -8.19 -23.06
C ASN A 2 4.94 -7.54 -22.44
N TYR A 3 4.82 -6.23 -22.58
CA TYR A 3 3.68 -5.45 -22.09
C TYR A 3 3.33 -4.39 -23.11
N ASN A 4 2.12 -4.48 -23.62
CA ASN A 4 1.58 -3.49 -24.55
C ASN A 4 0.30 -2.91 -23.95
N ARG A 5 0.17 -1.61 -23.99
CA ARG A 5 -1.02 -0.91 -23.54
C ARG A 5 -1.44 0.16 -24.56
N TYR A 6 -2.70 0.10 -24.93
CA TYR A 6 -3.34 1.07 -25.82
C TYR A 6 -4.41 1.80 -25.04
N ASN A 7 -4.32 3.12 -24.96
CA ASN A 7 -5.25 3.96 -24.22
C ASN A 7 -6.06 4.82 -25.20
N LEU A 8 -7.36 4.91 -24.94
CA LEU A 8 -8.24 5.87 -25.58
C LEU A 8 -8.78 6.82 -24.52
N ARG A 9 -8.69 8.11 -24.76
CA ARG A 9 -9.34 9.11 -23.92
C ARG A 9 -10.01 10.16 -24.81
N SER A 10 -11.29 10.44 -24.56
CA SER A 10 -12.05 11.49 -25.23
C SER A 10 -12.87 12.25 -24.18
N ASN A 11 -12.77 13.56 -24.17
CA ASN A 11 -13.56 14.45 -23.33
C ASN A 11 -14.24 15.46 -24.26
N ILE A 12 -15.56 15.41 -24.30
CA ILE A 12 -16.39 16.30 -25.13
C ILE A 12 -17.27 17.09 -24.17
N ASN A 13 -17.14 18.39 -24.16
CA ASN A 13 -17.96 19.28 -23.35
C ASN A 13 -18.64 20.31 -24.28
N THR A 14 -19.93 20.51 -24.06
CA THR A 14 -20.75 21.48 -24.80
C THR A 14 -21.50 22.34 -23.80
N THR A 15 -21.53 23.64 -24.06
CA THR A 15 -22.32 24.61 -23.26
C THR A 15 -23.41 25.22 -24.14
N PHE A 16 -24.61 25.20 -23.61
CA PHE A 16 -25.78 25.84 -24.22
C PHE A 16 -26.10 27.08 -23.37
N ASP A 17 -25.44 28.19 -23.69
CA ASP A 17 -25.48 29.42 -22.86
C ASP A 17 -26.90 30.00 -22.71
N GLU A 18 -27.74 29.92 -23.75
CA GLU A 18 -29.09 30.43 -23.75
C GLU A 18 -29.99 29.78 -22.67
N ILE A 19 -29.76 28.52 -22.38
CA ILE A 19 -30.53 27.77 -21.39
C ILE A 19 -29.71 27.47 -20.13
N GLY A 20 -28.44 27.87 -20.06
CA GLY A 20 -27.57 27.64 -18.93
C GLY A 20 -27.16 26.17 -18.70
N LEU A 21 -27.19 25.32 -19.75
CA LEU A 21 -26.92 23.89 -19.65
C LEU A 21 -25.49 23.58 -20.17
N LYS A 22 -24.71 22.89 -19.34
CA LYS A 22 -23.43 22.28 -19.71
C LYS A 22 -23.57 20.77 -19.73
N VAL A 23 -23.13 20.12 -20.79
CA VAL A 23 -23.13 18.67 -20.94
C VAL A 23 -21.74 18.19 -21.26
N GLY A 24 -21.30 17.16 -20.57
CA GLY A 24 -19.98 16.55 -20.76
C GLY A 24 -20.10 15.04 -20.97
N VAL A 25 -19.29 14.52 -21.90
CA VAL A 25 -19.10 13.07 -22.11
C VAL A 25 -17.62 12.79 -22.03
N ASN A 26 -17.24 11.99 -21.04
CA ASN A 26 -15.85 11.57 -20.83
C ASN A 26 -15.75 10.06 -21.06
N ILE A 27 -14.95 9.66 -22.02
CA ILE A 27 -14.67 8.26 -22.33
C ILE A 27 -13.20 7.99 -22.07
N ASN A 28 -12.91 6.97 -21.29
CA ASN A 28 -11.56 6.50 -21.01
C ASN A 28 -11.53 4.98 -21.07
N GLY A 29 -10.64 4.43 -21.87
CA GLY A 29 -10.50 2.98 -21.99
C GLY A 29 -9.06 2.56 -22.26
N ALA A 30 -8.76 1.32 -21.97
CA ALA A 30 -7.49 0.71 -22.33
C ALA A 30 -7.64 -0.77 -22.68
N ILE A 31 -6.73 -1.22 -23.54
CA ILE A 31 -6.46 -2.62 -23.82
C ILE A 31 -5.03 -2.88 -23.35
N GLU A 32 -4.85 -3.90 -22.51
CA GLU A 32 -3.57 -4.30 -21.97
C GLU A 32 -3.28 -5.75 -22.34
N ASN A 33 -2.16 -6.00 -22.96
CA ASN A 33 -1.68 -7.34 -23.27
C ASN A 33 -0.36 -7.55 -22.54
N LYS A 34 -0.33 -8.51 -21.62
CA LYS A 34 0.83 -8.88 -20.81
C LYS A 34 1.25 -10.29 -21.12
N GLU A 35 2.54 -10.52 -21.30
CA GLU A 35 3.10 -11.85 -21.46
C GLU A 35 4.38 -11.96 -20.64
N TYR A 36 4.34 -12.81 -19.63
CA TYR A 36 5.41 -13.07 -18.70
C TYR A 36 5.78 -14.55 -18.70
N PRO A 37 6.93 -14.96 -18.16
CA PRO A 37 7.19 -16.35 -17.83
C PRO A 37 6.08 -16.95 -16.95
N SER A 38 5.83 -18.23 -17.04
CA SER A 38 4.85 -18.92 -16.20
C SER A 38 5.14 -18.81 -14.69
N THR A 39 6.41 -18.56 -14.34
CA THR A 39 6.87 -18.29 -12.97
C THR A 39 7.07 -16.80 -12.77
N SER A 40 6.65 -16.28 -11.62
CA SER A 40 6.76 -14.86 -11.30
C SER A 40 8.21 -14.37 -11.27
N ALA A 41 8.42 -13.10 -11.66
CA ALA A 41 9.75 -12.48 -11.62
C ALA A 41 10.37 -12.49 -10.21
N GLY A 42 9.56 -12.31 -9.15
CA GLY A 42 10.01 -12.40 -7.77
C GLY A 42 10.56 -13.79 -7.44
N ARG A 43 9.86 -14.86 -7.86
CA ARG A 43 10.35 -16.24 -7.64
C ARG A 43 11.62 -16.54 -8.42
N ILE A 44 11.73 -16.06 -9.66
CA ILE A 44 12.96 -16.22 -10.45
C ILE A 44 14.13 -15.50 -9.77
N TRP A 45 13.89 -14.30 -9.27
CA TRP A 45 14.90 -13.53 -8.52
C TRP A 45 15.33 -14.25 -7.24
N GLU A 46 14.38 -14.78 -6.50
CA GLU A 46 14.63 -15.61 -5.31
C GLU A 46 15.53 -16.80 -5.64
N LEU A 47 15.21 -17.53 -6.70
CA LEU A 47 15.96 -18.71 -7.13
C LEU A 47 17.38 -18.37 -7.60
N LEU A 48 17.60 -17.21 -8.18
CA LEU A 48 18.96 -16.75 -8.52
C LEU A 48 19.87 -16.65 -7.29
N ALA A 49 19.32 -16.33 -6.15
CA ALA A 49 20.04 -16.32 -4.90
C ALA A 49 20.17 -17.72 -4.24
N ASP A 50 19.25 -18.64 -4.52
CA ASP A 50 19.23 -19.98 -3.93
C ASP A 50 20.19 -20.98 -4.63
N VAL A 51 20.51 -20.74 -5.91
CA VAL A 51 21.39 -21.63 -6.67
C VAL A 51 22.84 -21.38 -6.26
N SER A 52 23.53 -22.46 -5.85
CA SER A 52 24.94 -22.39 -5.51
C SER A 52 25.80 -21.92 -6.70
N PRO A 53 26.73 -20.96 -6.53
CA PRO A 53 27.63 -20.53 -7.59
C PRO A 53 28.59 -21.63 -8.07
N LEU A 54 28.72 -22.73 -7.31
CA LEU A 54 29.51 -23.91 -7.69
C LEU A 54 28.73 -24.85 -8.64
N GLN A 55 27.44 -24.60 -8.86
CA GLN A 55 26.59 -25.38 -9.75
C GLN A 55 26.54 -24.72 -11.13
N PRO A 56 27.17 -25.31 -12.19
CA PRO A 56 27.10 -24.74 -13.52
C PRO A 56 25.66 -24.77 -14.06
N ALA A 57 25.27 -23.71 -14.78
CA ALA A 57 23.95 -23.61 -15.41
C ALA A 57 23.81 -24.51 -16.65
N TYR A 58 24.92 -24.82 -17.29
CA TYR A 58 24.98 -25.62 -18.53
C TYR A 58 25.94 -26.80 -18.37
N ASN A 59 25.64 -27.86 -19.09
CA ASN A 59 26.58 -28.95 -19.35
C ASN A 59 27.62 -28.51 -20.39
N GLU A 60 28.67 -29.33 -20.60
CA GLU A 60 29.75 -29.02 -21.54
C GLU A 60 29.27 -28.91 -23.01
N ASP A 61 28.17 -29.58 -23.33
CA ASP A 61 27.52 -29.54 -24.65
C ASP A 61 26.59 -28.33 -24.85
N GLY A 62 26.47 -27.45 -23.87
CA GLY A 62 25.63 -26.26 -23.89
C GLY A 62 24.16 -26.51 -23.55
N THR A 63 23.77 -27.72 -23.18
CA THR A 63 22.42 -28.01 -22.69
C THR A 63 22.22 -27.54 -21.26
N TYR A 64 20.96 -27.25 -20.86
CA TYR A 64 20.66 -26.91 -19.47
C TYR A 64 20.96 -28.08 -18.55
N ARG A 65 21.76 -27.83 -17.52
CA ARG A 65 22.05 -28.82 -16.50
C ARG A 65 20.82 -29.09 -15.62
N ALA A 66 20.65 -30.32 -15.22
CA ALA A 66 19.56 -30.74 -14.34
C ALA A 66 19.61 -30.04 -12.97
N LEU A 67 18.61 -29.20 -12.71
CA LEU A 67 18.35 -28.52 -11.42
C LEU A 67 16.86 -28.51 -11.17
N THR A 68 16.44 -28.74 -9.93
CA THR A 68 15.02 -28.76 -9.56
C THR A 68 14.32 -27.44 -9.89
N ASP A 69 14.95 -26.34 -9.54
CA ASP A 69 14.47 -24.96 -9.78
C ASP A 69 15.57 -24.17 -10.49
N HIS A 70 15.68 -24.35 -11.79
CA HIS A 70 16.71 -23.73 -12.62
C HIS A 70 16.27 -22.34 -13.10
N PRO A 71 16.85 -21.22 -12.60
CA PRO A 71 16.37 -19.87 -12.92
C PRO A 71 16.36 -19.56 -14.43
N LEU A 72 17.39 -19.97 -15.16
CA LEU A 72 17.46 -19.72 -16.61
C LEU A 72 16.43 -20.54 -17.38
N VAL A 73 16.15 -21.78 -16.96
CA VAL A 73 15.09 -22.61 -17.55
C VAL A 73 13.74 -21.93 -17.38
N LEU A 74 13.45 -21.35 -16.19
CA LEU A 74 12.19 -20.67 -15.94
C LEU A 74 12.00 -19.38 -16.76
N THR A 75 13.08 -18.78 -17.26
CA THR A 75 13.01 -17.63 -18.19
C THR A 75 12.99 -18.01 -19.66
N ASP A 76 13.25 -19.28 -20.00
CA ASP A 76 13.20 -19.78 -21.37
C ASP A 76 11.74 -19.80 -21.88
N LYS A 77 11.51 -19.33 -23.11
CA LYS A 77 10.16 -19.32 -23.70
C LYS A 77 9.53 -20.72 -23.79
N ARG A 78 10.34 -21.77 -23.85
CA ARG A 78 9.88 -23.17 -23.83
C ARG A 78 9.33 -23.60 -22.47
N SER A 79 9.53 -22.81 -21.41
CA SER A 79 9.02 -23.10 -20.06
C SER A 79 7.60 -22.56 -19.84
N GLY A 80 6.94 -22.12 -20.91
CA GLY A 80 5.58 -21.64 -20.86
C GLY A 80 5.49 -20.13 -20.62
N TYR A 81 4.28 -19.68 -20.32
CA TYR A 81 3.96 -18.27 -20.23
C TYR A 81 2.78 -18.01 -19.29
N ASP A 82 2.68 -16.78 -18.84
CA ASP A 82 1.52 -16.18 -18.19
C ASP A 82 1.06 -14.99 -19.03
N LYS A 83 -0.05 -15.16 -19.76
CA LYS A 83 -0.69 -14.11 -20.56
C LYS A 83 -1.88 -13.53 -19.82
N ASN A 84 -2.01 -12.23 -19.85
CA ASN A 84 -3.17 -11.53 -19.30
C ASN A 84 -3.60 -10.46 -20.30
N ASP A 85 -4.75 -10.67 -20.90
CA ASP A 85 -5.42 -9.75 -21.81
C ASP A 85 -6.55 -9.04 -21.06
N GLY A 86 -6.29 -7.80 -20.67
CA GLY A 86 -7.21 -6.96 -19.92
C GLY A 86 -7.82 -5.86 -20.79
N LYS A 87 -9.10 -5.59 -20.60
CA LYS A 87 -9.82 -4.48 -21.23
C LYS A 87 -10.64 -3.75 -20.19
N TYR A 88 -10.62 -2.45 -20.23
CA TYR A 88 -11.58 -1.67 -19.48
C TYR A 88 -12.12 -0.50 -20.28
N ILE A 89 -13.32 -0.12 -19.97
CA ILE A 89 -13.95 1.10 -20.46
C ILE A 89 -14.62 1.81 -19.28
N ASN A 90 -14.49 3.11 -19.26
CA ASN A 90 -15.16 4.00 -18.33
C ASN A 90 -15.83 5.12 -19.12
N VAL A 91 -17.15 5.24 -19.00
CA VAL A 91 -17.95 6.28 -19.64
C VAL A 91 -18.61 7.09 -18.54
N GLN A 92 -18.42 8.39 -18.59
CA GLN A 92 -19.03 9.33 -17.66
C GLN A 92 -19.83 10.37 -18.45
N LEU A 93 -21.07 10.53 -18.07
CA LEU A 93 -21.98 11.57 -18.56
C LEU A 93 -22.20 12.57 -17.42
N VAL A 94 -22.04 13.83 -17.71
CA VAL A 94 -22.23 14.93 -16.74
C VAL A 94 -23.15 15.96 -17.36
N ALA A 95 -24.10 16.46 -16.60
CA ALA A 95 -24.89 17.62 -17.00
C ALA A 95 -25.07 18.55 -15.80
N ASP A 96 -24.73 19.81 -16.01
CA ASP A 96 -24.93 20.90 -15.05
C ASP A 96 -25.87 21.94 -15.65
N TRP A 97 -26.98 22.18 -15.00
CA TRP A 97 -27.99 23.14 -15.44
C TRP A 97 -28.10 24.27 -14.45
N THR A 98 -27.53 25.42 -14.81
CA THR A 98 -27.73 26.68 -14.09
C THR A 98 -29.07 27.26 -14.51
N LEU A 99 -30.00 27.40 -13.58
CA LEU A 99 -31.36 27.81 -13.89
C LEU A 99 -31.39 29.26 -14.42
N PRO A 100 -31.90 29.55 -15.63
CA PRO A 100 -31.90 30.89 -16.19
C PRO A 100 -32.62 31.94 -15.34
N TRP A 101 -33.66 31.51 -14.62
CA TRP A 101 -34.47 32.37 -13.72
C TRP A 101 -33.93 32.42 -12.29
N LEU A 102 -32.96 31.54 -11.92
CA LEU A 102 -32.32 31.51 -10.62
C LEU A 102 -30.85 31.17 -10.83
N LYS A 103 -30.08 32.13 -11.35
CA LYS A 103 -28.68 31.94 -11.79
C LYS A 103 -27.71 31.51 -10.66
N ASP A 104 -28.13 31.69 -9.42
CA ASP A 104 -27.37 31.27 -8.24
C ASP A 104 -27.53 29.77 -7.93
N LEU A 105 -28.46 29.05 -8.61
CA LEU A 105 -28.75 27.64 -8.40
C LEU A 105 -28.37 26.82 -9.64
N THR A 106 -27.52 25.82 -9.41
CA THR A 106 -27.11 24.82 -10.42
C THR A 106 -27.58 23.44 -9.99
N LEU A 107 -28.31 22.75 -10.86
CA LEU A 107 -28.66 21.34 -10.71
C LEU A 107 -27.68 20.52 -11.53
N GLY A 108 -27.06 19.54 -10.91
CA GLY A 108 -26.07 18.68 -11.53
C GLY A 108 -26.52 17.21 -11.54
N THR A 109 -26.16 16.48 -12.56
CA THR A 109 -26.27 15.02 -12.59
C THR A 109 -25.01 14.41 -13.19
N MET A 110 -24.60 13.28 -12.66
CA MET A 110 -23.50 12.49 -13.17
C MET A 110 -23.88 11.02 -13.20
N PHE A 111 -23.67 10.37 -14.34
CA PHE A 111 -23.73 8.93 -14.48
C PHE A 111 -22.39 8.42 -14.96
N ASN A 112 -21.79 7.50 -14.24
CA ASN A 112 -20.53 6.87 -14.58
C ASN A 112 -20.69 5.36 -14.63
N TYR A 113 -20.33 4.76 -15.76
CA TYR A 113 -20.30 3.32 -15.94
C TYR A 113 -18.87 2.88 -16.26
N ARG A 114 -18.36 1.95 -15.49
CA ARG A 114 -17.07 1.31 -15.71
C ARG A 114 -17.26 -0.18 -15.85
N ALA A 115 -16.73 -0.75 -16.92
CA ALA A 115 -16.65 -2.19 -17.11
C ALA A 115 -15.19 -2.61 -17.32
N ASN A 116 -14.84 -3.75 -16.79
CA ASN A 116 -13.55 -4.40 -16.98
C ASN A 116 -13.75 -5.88 -17.28
N ASP A 117 -12.92 -6.36 -18.19
CA ASP A 117 -12.82 -7.75 -18.63
C ASP A 117 -11.36 -8.15 -18.60
N SER A 118 -11.07 -9.36 -18.17
CA SER A 118 -9.71 -9.88 -18.15
C SER A 118 -9.72 -11.37 -18.42
N HIS A 119 -8.88 -11.81 -19.37
CA HIS A 119 -8.61 -13.20 -19.65
C HIS A 119 -7.16 -13.51 -19.34
N VAL A 120 -6.96 -14.45 -18.40
CA VAL A 120 -5.63 -14.93 -17.99
C VAL A 120 -5.43 -16.34 -18.50
N LYS A 121 -4.32 -16.58 -19.16
CA LYS A 121 -3.92 -17.90 -19.64
C LYS A 121 -2.50 -18.19 -19.13
N ASN A 122 -2.40 -19.12 -18.16
CA ASN A 122 -1.13 -19.56 -17.60
C ASN A 122 -0.85 -20.99 -18.07
N PHE A 123 0.11 -21.12 -18.99
CA PHE A 123 0.62 -22.41 -19.46
C PHE A 123 1.99 -22.65 -18.86
N SER A 124 2.09 -23.63 -17.98
CA SER A 124 3.32 -23.96 -17.26
C SER A 124 3.91 -25.27 -17.77
N THR A 125 5.16 -25.21 -18.19
CA THR A 125 5.98 -26.36 -18.59
C THR A 125 7.43 -26.05 -18.20
N LYS A 126 8.39 -26.86 -18.60
CA LYS A 126 9.82 -26.58 -18.41
C LYS A 126 10.59 -26.95 -19.69
N ALA A 127 11.55 -26.11 -20.05
CA ALA A 127 12.51 -26.44 -21.09
C ALA A 127 13.32 -27.68 -20.67
N PRO A 128 13.73 -28.55 -21.63
CA PRO A 128 14.49 -29.79 -21.34
C PRO A 128 15.78 -29.48 -20.57
N GLN A 129 16.04 -30.29 -19.57
CA GLN A 129 17.27 -30.31 -18.77
C GLN A 129 17.92 -31.69 -18.85
N TYR A 130 19.23 -31.76 -18.71
CA TYR A 130 19.99 -32.98 -18.84
C TYR A 130 20.93 -33.17 -17.65
N ASN A 131 21.05 -34.44 -17.22
CA ASN A 131 22.06 -34.84 -16.26
C ASN A 131 23.47 -34.73 -16.88
N ALA A 132 24.51 -34.81 -16.06
CA ALA A 132 25.90 -34.76 -16.53
C ALA A 132 26.28 -35.92 -17.46
N ASP A 133 25.55 -37.03 -17.42
CA ASP A 133 25.71 -38.21 -18.29
C ASP A 133 24.97 -38.08 -19.63
N GLY A 134 24.32 -36.92 -19.87
CA GLY A 134 23.53 -36.70 -21.08
C GLY A 134 22.10 -37.24 -21.04
N SER A 135 21.70 -37.93 -19.96
CA SER A 135 20.33 -38.40 -19.82
C SER A 135 19.35 -37.27 -19.54
N LEU A 136 18.13 -37.37 -20.10
CA LEU A 136 17.09 -36.38 -19.89
C LEU A 136 16.65 -36.39 -18.41
N TYR A 137 16.66 -35.20 -17.79
CA TYR A 137 16.14 -35.01 -16.43
C TYR A 137 14.60 -35.02 -16.44
N PRO A 138 13.97 -35.86 -15.60
CA PRO A 138 12.51 -35.91 -15.54
C PRO A 138 11.91 -34.54 -15.13
N ILE A 139 11.04 -34.00 -15.96
CA ILE A 139 10.29 -32.80 -15.70
C ILE A 139 8.80 -33.11 -15.57
N ALA A 140 8.10 -32.31 -14.76
CA ALA A 140 6.65 -32.41 -14.66
C ALA A 140 6.01 -32.15 -16.02
N LYS A 141 4.96 -32.88 -16.34
CA LYS A 141 4.17 -32.63 -17.55
C LYS A 141 3.52 -31.28 -17.51
N PRO A 142 3.24 -30.64 -18.67
CA PRO A 142 2.66 -29.33 -18.73
C PRO A 142 1.27 -29.24 -18.08
N SER A 143 0.94 -28.06 -17.63
CA SER A 143 -0.38 -27.71 -17.08
C SER A 143 -0.87 -26.37 -17.65
N LEU A 144 -2.17 -26.23 -17.80
CA LEU A 144 -2.82 -25.02 -18.25
C LEU A 144 -3.90 -24.61 -17.25
N THR A 145 -3.91 -23.34 -16.91
CA THR A 145 -5.01 -22.69 -16.19
C THR A 145 -5.48 -21.49 -17.00
N GLU A 146 -6.77 -21.43 -17.27
CA GLU A 146 -7.42 -20.27 -17.88
C GLU A 146 -8.44 -19.67 -16.92
N LYS A 147 -8.47 -18.31 -16.83
CA LYS A 147 -9.38 -17.56 -16.00
C LYS A 147 -10.04 -16.46 -16.80
N GLY A 148 -11.34 -16.31 -16.62
CA GLY A 148 -12.10 -15.15 -17.08
C GLY A 148 -12.60 -14.35 -15.89
N TYR A 149 -12.49 -13.05 -15.97
CA TYR A 149 -13.03 -12.11 -14.98
C TYR A 149 -13.82 -11.01 -15.68
N TRP A 150 -15.03 -10.73 -15.19
CA TRP A 150 -15.90 -9.66 -15.65
C TRP A 150 -16.35 -8.84 -14.44
N GLY A 151 -16.34 -7.54 -14.56
CA GLY A 151 -16.85 -6.68 -13.51
C GLY A 151 -17.40 -5.38 -14.06
N SER A 152 -18.42 -4.88 -13.42
CA SER A 152 -18.93 -3.55 -13.70
C SER A 152 -19.20 -2.75 -12.42
N ILE A 153 -19.12 -1.43 -12.55
CA ILE A 153 -19.48 -0.47 -11.50
C ILE A 153 -20.23 0.66 -12.17
N TYR A 154 -21.38 0.99 -11.66
CA TYR A 154 -22.02 2.25 -12.02
C TYR A 154 -22.19 3.15 -10.80
N ASN A 155 -22.05 4.45 -11.04
CA ASN A 155 -22.29 5.48 -10.04
C ASN A 155 -23.28 6.49 -10.64
N PHE A 156 -24.24 6.85 -9.85
CA PHE A 156 -25.20 7.90 -10.18
C PHE A 156 -25.17 8.96 -9.10
N GLU A 157 -25.16 10.23 -9.51
CA GLU A 157 -25.18 11.38 -8.63
C GLU A 157 -26.20 12.41 -9.12
N LEU A 158 -26.99 12.92 -8.18
CA LEU A 158 -27.78 14.14 -8.35
C LEU A 158 -27.28 15.19 -7.36
N SER A 159 -27.13 16.42 -7.81
CA SER A 159 -26.66 17.51 -6.96
C SER A 159 -27.45 18.78 -7.20
N ALA A 160 -27.58 19.57 -6.14
CA ALA A 160 -28.06 20.94 -6.17
C ALA A 160 -27.06 21.83 -5.46
N ALA A 161 -26.53 22.82 -6.14
CA ALA A 161 -25.56 23.76 -5.63
C ALA A 161 -26.10 25.20 -5.75
N TYR A 162 -26.16 25.90 -4.63
CA TYR A 162 -26.57 27.30 -4.55
C TYR A 162 -25.42 28.14 -4.02
N MET A 163 -25.05 29.18 -4.76
CA MET A 163 -24.00 30.10 -4.33
C MET A 163 -24.42 31.54 -4.63
N LYS A 164 -24.46 32.36 -3.59
CA LYS A 164 -24.82 33.78 -3.71
C LYS A 164 -24.09 34.65 -2.73
N THR A 165 -23.68 35.83 -3.20
CA THR A 165 -23.14 36.88 -2.37
C THR A 165 -24.19 37.98 -2.20
N PHE A 166 -24.53 38.27 -0.96
CA PHE A 166 -25.48 39.30 -0.58
C PHE A 166 -24.73 40.56 -0.04
N ALA A 167 -25.19 41.72 -0.40
CA ALA A 167 -24.61 43.02 0.03
C ALA A 167 -23.08 43.06 -0.16
N GLU A 168 -22.54 42.34 -1.15
CA GLU A 168 -21.07 42.24 -1.45
C GLU A 168 -20.21 41.69 -0.31
N LYS A 169 -20.82 41.23 0.79
CA LYS A 169 -20.13 40.86 2.03
C LYS A 169 -20.46 39.44 2.50
N HIS A 170 -21.67 38.98 2.24
CA HIS A 170 -22.18 37.71 2.79
C HIS A 170 -22.30 36.67 1.71
N THR A 171 -21.41 35.72 1.63
CA THR A 171 -21.47 34.65 0.67
C THR A 171 -22.03 33.37 1.34
N ILE A 172 -23.11 32.85 0.78
CA ILE A 172 -23.67 31.53 1.11
C ILE A 172 -23.33 30.56 -0.03
N ASP A 173 -22.74 29.43 0.31
CA ASP A 173 -22.48 28.32 -0.61
C ASP A 173 -23.09 27.05 0.02
N ALA A 174 -24.17 26.56 -0.56
CA ALA A 174 -24.88 25.37 -0.11
C ALA A 174 -24.86 24.30 -1.21
N LYS A 175 -24.59 23.05 -0.83
CA LYS A 175 -24.63 21.91 -1.75
C LYS A 175 -25.36 20.75 -1.11
N ALA A 176 -26.27 20.11 -1.85
CA ALA A 176 -26.89 18.85 -1.52
C ALA A 176 -26.56 17.84 -2.63
N VAL A 177 -26.23 16.62 -2.25
CA VAL A 177 -25.87 15.56 -3.19
C VAL A 177 -26.52 14.26 -2.76
N PHE A 178 -27.11 13.53 -3.70
CA PHE A 178 -27.54 12.16 -3.57
C PHE A 178 -26.65 11.29 -4.44
N THR A 179 -26.13 10.19 -3.90
CA THR A 179 -25.24 9.28 -4.60
C THR A 179 -25.74 7.84 -4.48
N VAL A 180 -25.63 7.08 -5.58
CA VAL A 180 -25.81 5.63 -5.61
C VAL A 180 -24.62 5.02 -6.33
N SER A 181 -24.09 3.94 -5.78
CA SER A 181 -23.04 3.13 -6.40
C SER A 181 -23.43 1.66 -6.31
N GLU A 182 -23.32 0.96 -7.41
CA GLU A 182 -23.53 -0.48 -7.46
C GLU A 182 -22.42 -1.13 -8.27
N SER A 183 -21.99 -2.30 -7.83
CA SER A 183 -20.91 -3.06 -8.46
C SER A 183 -21.29 -4.52 -8.55
N ASP A 184 -20.92 -5.15 -9.66
CA ASP A 184 -20.99 -6.59 -9.85
C ASP A 184 -19.64 -7.12 -10.37
N GLY A 185 -19.39 -8.38 -10.11
CA GLY A 185 -18.22 -9.09 -10.58
C GLY A 185 -18.48 -10.59 -10.69
N SER A 186 -17.87 -11.21 -11.66
CA SER A 186 -17.91 -12.66 -11.83
C SER A 186 -16.54 -13.15 -12.27
N GLU A 187 -16.13 -14.28 -11.73
CA GLU A 187 -14.96 -14.99 -12.22
C GLU A 187 -15.26 -16.46 -12.45
N PHE A 188 -14.56 -17.00 -13.39
CA PHE A 188 -14.57 -18.40 -13.74
C PHE A 188 -13.15 -18.83 -14.09
N TRP A 189 -12.74 -20.02 -13.67
CA TRP A 189 -11.47 -20.60 -14.08
C TRP A 189 -11.57 -22.09 -14.27
N ALA A 190 -10.71 -22.61 -15.16
CA ALA A 190 -10.53 -24.04 -15.38
C ALA A 190 -9.05 -24.37 -15.51
N SER A 191 -8.68 -25.57 -15.05
CA SER A 191 -7.31 -26.06 -15.13
C SER A 191 -7.26 -27.53 -15.53
N ARG A 192 -6.29 -27.87 -16.37
CA ARG A 192 -5.92 -29.26 -16.70
C ARG A 192 -4.42 -29.46 -16.61
N LYS A 193 -4.02 -30.66 -16.34
CA LYS A 193 -2.63 -31.12 -16.20
C LYS A 193 -2.33 -32.28 -17.16
N GLU A 194 -1.13 -32.85 -17.09
CA GLU A 194 -0.71 -34.05 -17.78
C GLU A 194 -0.86 -33.94 -19.30
N TYR A 195 -0.49 -32.79 -19.90
CA TYR A 195 -0.44 -32.64 -21.35
C TYR A 195 0.60 -33.59 -21.96
N MET A 196 0.24 -34.26 -23.04
CA MET A 196 1.17 -35.14 -23.77
C MET A 196 2.23 -34.34 -24.53
N SER A 197 1.92 -33.08 -24.90
CA SER A 197 2.82 -32.20 -25.64
C SER A 197 2.63 -30.74 -25.20
N ALA A 198 3.72 -29.98 -25.15
CA ALA A 198 3.70 -28.56 -24.92
C ALA A 198 3.30 -27.73 -26.15
N VAL A 199 3.05 -28.36 -27.29
CA VAL A 199 2.69 -27.67 -28.55
C VAL A 199 1.23 -27.23 -28.57
N VAL A 200 0.32 -28.00 -27.92
CA VAL A 200 -1.12 -27.68 -27.87
C VAL A 200 -1.46 -27.18 -26.50
N ASP A 201 -1.58 -25.87 -26.37
CA ASP A 201 -1.90 -25.14 -25.15
C ASP A 201 -3.40 -24.83 -25.02
N GLN A 202 -4.24 -25.83 -25.22
CA GLN A 202 -5.70 -25.73 -25.11
C GLN A 202 -6.23 -26.67 -24.01
N LEU A 203 -7.26 -26.23 -23.27
CA LEU A 203 -7.79 -27.03 -22.15
C LEU A 203 -8.17 -28.46 -22.56
N PHE A 204 -8.75 -28.65 -23.75
CA PHE A 204 -9.17 -29.98 -24.21
C PHE A 204 -8.00 -30.98 -24.35
N ALA A 205 -6.76 -30.51 -24.54
CA ALA A 205 -5.58 -31.34 -24.77
C ALA A 205 -4.96 -31.91 -23.49
N GLY A 206 -5.34 -31.39 -22.33
CA GLY A 206 -4.92 -31.92 -21.03
C GLY A 206 -5.74 -33.15 -20.60
N SER A 207 -5.22 -33.94 -19.65
CA SER A 207 -5.92 -35.07 -19.08
C SER A 207 -7.29 -34.68 -18.52
N GLN A 208 -8.26 -35.57 -18.65
CA GLN A 208 -9.54 -35.45 -17.96
C GLN A 208 -9.43 -35.82 -16.48
N GLU A 209 -8.45 -36.61 -16.12
CA GLU A 209 -8.15 -36.92 -14.72
C GLU A 209 -7.50 -35.74 -14.03
N GLY A 210 -8.06 -35.36 -12.86
CA GLY A 210 -7.57 -34.19 -12.10
C GLY A 210 -7.89 -32.82 -12.71
N GLN A 211 -8.87 -32.77 -13.62
CA GLN A 211 -9.41 -31.45 -14.06
C GLN A 211 -10.04 -30.69 -12.90
N LEU A 212 -9.83 -29.39 -12.88
CA LEU A 212 -10.35 -28.49 -11.85
C LEU A 212 -11.05 -27.32 -12.50
N ASN A 213 -12.14 -26.87 -11.89
CA ASN A 213 -12.79 -25.62 -12.24
C ASN A 213 -13.44 -25.02 -11.01
N SER A 214 -13.66 -23.73 -11.03
CA SER A 214 -14.46 -23.01 -10.04
C SER A 214 -14.91 -21.67 -10.62
N GLY A 215 -15.85 -21.05 -9.94
CA GLY A 215 -16.33 -19.71 -10.27
C GLY A 215 -17.09 -19.12 -9.10
N ASN A 216 -17.16 -17.82 -9.08
CA ASN A 216 -17.95 -17.08 -8.10
C ASN A 216 -18.49 -15.78 -8.71
N SER A 217 -19.47 -15.19 -8.04
CA SER A 217 -20.00 -13.86 -8.35
C SER A 217 -20.03 -13.03 -7.08
N SER A 218 -19.87 -11.73 -7.25
CA SER A 218 -19.95 -10.75 -6.17
C SER A 218 -20.74 -9.53 -6.62
N GLU A 219 -21.49 -8.94 -5.72
CA GLU A 219 -22.23 -7.70 -5.99
C GLU A 219 -22.14 -6.75 -4.81
N GLY A 220 -22.34 -5.45 -5.00
CA GLY A 220 -22.15 -4.41 -4.02
C GLY A 220 -22.95 -3.15 -4.23
N GLY A 221 -23.62 -2.67 -3.19
CA GLY A 221 -24.42 -1.46 -3.25
C GLY A 221 -24.17 -0.51 -2.09
N ARG A 222 -24.09 0.77 -2.43
CA ARG A 222 -24.06 1.89 -1.48
C ARG A 222 -24.94 3.02 -1.98
N MET A 223 -25.52 3.76 -1.06
CA MET A 223 -26.16 5.04 -1.37
C MET A 223 -25.89 6.03 -0.24
N GLY A 224 -25.98 7.31 -0.57
CA GLY A 224 -25.71 8.34 0.43
C GLY A 224 -26.30 9.69 0.09
N PHE A 225 -26.53 10.45 1.14
CA PHE A 225 -26.91 11.85 1.06
C PHE A 225 -25.80 12.69 1.67
N VAL A 226 -25.42 13.75 0.98
CA VAL A 226 -24.41 14.72 1.44
C VAL A 226 -25.04 16.10 1.48
N GLY A 227 -24.86 16.78 2.59
CA GLY A 227 -25.24 18.20 2.71
C GLY A 227 -24.03 19.03 3.15
N ARG A 228 -23.88 20.20 2.57
CA ARG A 228 -22.85 21.19 2.95
C ARG A 228 -23.45 22.57 2.91
N LEU A 229 -23.16 23.36 3.93
CA LEU A 229 -23.48 24.79 4.01
C LEU A 229 -22.24 25.54 4.47
N LYS A 230 -21.76 26.46 3.66
CA LYS A 230 -20.67 27.38 3.98
C LYS A 230 -21.20 28.80 4.00
N TYR A 231 -20.87 29.54 5.02
CA TYR A 231 -21.07 30.97 5.12
C TYR A 231 -19.72 31.69 5.24
N ASP A 232 -19.55 32.72 4.44
CA ASP A 232 -18.33 33.52 4.38
C ASP A 232 -18.73 35.01 4.52
N TYR A 233 -18.15 35.68 5.50
CA TYR A 233 -18.31 37.12 5.72
C TYR A 233 -17.03 37.85 5.34
N GLU A 234 -17.08 38.60 4.24
CA GLU A 234 -15.99 39.46 3.72
C GLU A 234 -14.64 38.73 3.57
N ASN A 235 -14.64 37.42 3.30
CA ASN A 235 -13.45 36.54 3.31
C ASN A 235 -12.67 36.55 4.64
N ARG A 236 -13.25 37.03 5.71
CA ARG A 236 -12.64 37.12 7.05
C ARG A 236 -13.06 35.98 7.95
N TYR A 237 -14.35 35.77 8.06
CA TYR A 237 -14.93 34.72 8.91
C TYR A 237 -15.65 33.70 8.05
N ILE A 238 -15.20 32.46 8.13
CA ILE A 238 -15.75 31.38 7.36
C ILE A 238 -16.26 30.34 8.34
N ILE A 239 -17.51 29.93 8.18
CA ILE A 239 -18.14 28.85 8.94
C ILE A 239 -18.68 27.82 7.93
N GLU A 240 -18.39 26.55 8.14
CA GLU A 240 -18.88 25.46 7.30
C GLU A 240 -19.46 24.34 8.17
N GLY A 241 -20.64 23.85 7.80
CA GLY A 241 -21.21 22.64 8.34
C GLY A 241 -21.49 21.65 7.20
N SER A 242 -21.17 20.40 7.39
CA SER A 242 -21.51 19.37 6.43
C SER A 242 -21.87 18.05 7.11
N PHE A 243 -22.56 17.18 6.38
CA PHE A 243 -22.88 15.84 6.83
C PHE A 243 -22.87 14.84 5.68
N ARG A 244 -22.65 13.57 6.01
CA ARG A 244 -22.96 12.43 5.14
C ARG A 244 -23.90 11.48 5.89
N TYR A 245 -24.89 10.98 5.17
CA TYR A 245 -25.78 9.93 5.62
C TYR A 245 -25.69 8.80 4.63
N ASP A 246 -24.86 7.81 4.94
CA ASP A 246 -24.45 6.72 4.04
C ASP A 246 -25.07 5.39 4.46
N GLY A 247 -25.60 4.65 3.48
CA GLY A 247 -26.10 3.29 3.62
C GLY A 247 -25.24 2.30 2.84
N SER A 248 -24.93 1.16 3.47
CA SER A 248 -24.19 0.04 2.88
C SER A 248 -24.94 -1.27 3.05
N ASP A 249 -24.96 -2.09 2.02
CA ASP A 249 -25.52 -3.44 2.05
C ASP A 249 -24.59 -4.48 2.74
N ASN A 250 -23.42 -4.09 3.16
CA ASN A 250 -22.56 -4.90 4.02
C ASN A 250 -23.17 -5.14 5.41
N PHE A 251 -24.14 -4.32 5.80
CA PHE A 251 -24.78 -4.40 7.11
C PHE A 251 -26.23 -4.89 7.00
N ALA A 252 -26.70 -5.53 8.06
CA ALA A 252 -28.08 -6.02 8.18
C ALA A 252 -29.11 -4.88 8.06
N PRO A 253 -30.33 -5.16 7.59
CA PRO A 253 -31.43 -4.23 7.69
C PRO A 253 -31.58 -3.66 9.10
N GLY A 254 -31.74 -2.33 9.21
CA GLY A 254 -31.74 -1.62 10.51
C GLY A 254 -30.36 -1.10 10.96
N HIS A 255 -29.26 -1.64 10.44
CA HIS A 255 -27.88 -1.23 10.76
C HIS A 255 -27.11 -0.65 9.56
N ARG A 256 -27.76 -0.52 8.41
CA ARG A 256 -27.15 -0.10 7.15
C ARG A 256 -26.68 1.34 7.13
N TRP A 257 -27.40 2.22 7.83
CA TRP A 257 -27.24 3.65 7.72
C TRP A 257 -26.37 4.23 8.84
N GLY A 258 -25.43 5.10 8.44
CA GLY A 258 -24.59 5.88 9.35
C GLY A 258 -24.70 7.38 9.06
N PHE A 259 -24.74 8.20 10.12
CA PHE A 259 -24.74 9.66 10.02
C PHE A 259 -23.40 10.22 10.50
N PHE A 260 -22.75 11.01 9.66
CA PHE A 260 -21.38 11.49 9.86
C PHE A 260 -21.33 13.01 9.66
N PRO A 261 -21.48 13.79 10.75
CA PRO A 261 -21.41 15.24 10.70
C PRO A 261 -19.98 15.77 10.70
N SER A 262 -19.80 16.98 10.17
CA SER A 262 -18.56 17.76 10.29
C SER A 262 -18.83 19.25 10.32
N GLY A 263 -17.90 20.01 10.92
CA GLY A 263 -17.93 21.46 10.98
C GLY A 263 -16.53 22.05 10.94
N ALA A 264 -16.41 23.23 10.35
CA ALA A 264 -15.15 23.96 10.28
C ALA A 264 -15.40 25.46 10.46
N VAL A 265 -14.41 26.13 11.05
CA VAL A 265 -14.34 27.58 11.16
C VAL A 265 -12.98 28.07 10.69
N ALA A 266 -12.94 29.22 10.05
CA ALA A 266 -11.69 29.89 9.70
C ALA A 266 -11.78 31.37 9.91
N TRP A 267 -10.66 31.96 10.29
CA TRP A 267 -10.48 33.37 10.52
C TRP A 267 -9.25 33.90 9.78
N ALA A 268 -9.48 34.74 8.79
CA ALA A 268 -8.42 35.40 8.04
C ALA A 268 -8.00 36.67 8.80
N LEU A 269 -7.11 36.55 9.77
CA LEU A 269 -6.62 37.62 10.62
C LEU A 269 -6.03 38.79 9.80
N SER A 270 -5.35 38.46 8.70
CA SER A 270 -4.77 39.49 7.80
C SER A 270 -5.80 40.39 7.13
N GLU A 271 -7.07 39.97 7.07
CA GLU A 271 -8.16 40.73 6.46
C GLU A 271 -8.83 41.70 7.47
N GLU A 272 -8.46 41.63 8.76
CA GLU A 272 -9.01 42.47 9.77
C GLU A 272 -8.54 43.94 9.65
N PRO A 273 -9.42 44.95 9.87
CA PRO A 273 -9.04 46.36 9.79
C PRO A 273 -7.90 46.71 10.74
N PHE A 274 -7.92 46.22 11.97
CA PHE A 274 -6.86 46.49 12.95
C PHE A 274 -5.52 45.89 12.49
N PHE A 275 -5.52 44.72 11.83
CA PHE A 275 -4.31 44.09 11.32
C PHE A 275 -3.76 44.86 10.10
N LYS A 276 -4.66 45.29 9.19
CA LYS A 276 -4.30 46.11 8.03
C LYS A 276 -3.71 47.47 8.47
N ASN A 277 -4.20 48.03 9.56
CA ASN A 277 -3.67 49.27 10.14
C ASN A 277 -2.25 49.15 10.72
N LEU A 278 -1.76 47.93 10.99
CA LEU A 278 -0.37 47.70 11.41
C LEU A 278 0.63 47.91 10.25
N ASP A 279 0.15 48.05 9.00
CA ASP A 279 0.95 48.18 7.76
C ASP A 279 2.10 47.19 7.62
N LEU A 280 1.87 45.95 8.03
CA LEU A 280 2.83 44.87 7.95
C LEU A 280 2.97 44.39 6.50
N LYS A 281 3.67 45.15 5.66
CA LYS A 281 3.81 44.91 4.20
C LYS A 281 4.39 43.56 3.80
N PHE A 282 5.00 42.87 4.75
CA PHE A 282 5.55 41.54 4.50
C PHE A 282 4.53 40.42 4.71
N VAL A 283 3.38 40.65 5.35
CA VAL A 283 2.31 39.66 5.55
C VAL A 283 1.25 39.86 4.48
N ASN A 284 1.03 38.82 3.66
CA ASN A 284 -0.01 38.80 2.62
C ASN A 284 -1.25 38.02 3.05
N LEU A 285 -1.06 36.97 3.83
CA LEU A 285 -2.12 36.16 4.40
C LEU A 285 -1.69 35.62 5.76
N LEU A 286 -2.58 35.66 6.72
CA LEU A 286 -2.50 34.96 7.98
C LEU A 286 -3.91 34.48 8.33
N LYS A 287 -4.14 33.17 8.28
CA LYS A 287 -5.46 32.57 8.43
C LYS A 287 -5.40 31.35 9.37
N PHE A 288 -6.19 31.44 10.44
CA PHE A 288 -6.41 30.32 11.37
C PHE A 288 -7.62 29.51 10.93
N ARG A 289 -7.56 28.21 11.14
CA ARG A 289 -8.67 27.29 10.88
C ARG A 289 -8.74 26.21 11.95
N ALA A 290 -9.97 25.77 12.23
CA ALA A 290 -10.24 24.63 13.08
C ALA A 290 -11.38 23.82 12.47
N SER A 291 -11.29 22.52 12.52
CA SER A 291 -12.35 21.63 12.05
C SER A 291 -12.50 20.41 12.93
N TYR A 292 -13.73 19.94 13.04
CA TYR A 292 -14.08 18.65 13.63
C TYR A 292 -14.95 17.90 12.63
N GLY A 293 -14.66 16.62 12.43
CA GLY A 293 -15.43 15.78 11.54
C GLY A 293 -15.49 14.34 12.01
N GLN A 294 -16.57 13.67 11.66
CA GLN A 294 -16.76 12.25 11.84
C GLN A 294 -16.85 11.57 10.48
N THR A 295 -16.10 10.48 10.29
CA THR A 295 -16.14 9.63 9.09
C THR A 295 -16.50 8.22 9.50
N GLY A 296 -17.46 7.61 8.79
CA GLY A 296 -17.79 6.19 8.91
C GLY A 296 -16.84 5.35 8.07
N THR A 297 -16.55 4.17 8.56
CA THR A 297 -15.80 3.15 7.81
C THR A 297 -16.40 1.77 8.04
N GLU A 298 -16.36 0.95 7.03
CA GLU A 298 -16.74 -0.46 7.02
C GLU A 298 -15.56 -1.37 6.64
N ALA A 299 -14.32 -0.84 6.72
CA ALA A 299 -13.13 -1.57 6.34
C ALA A 299 -12.99 -2.87 7.16
N GLY A 300 -12.77 -3.99 6.48
CA GLY A 300 -12.67 -5.32 7.08
C GLY A 300 -14.01 -6.00 7.36
N VAL A 301 -15.15 -5.35 7.11
CA VAL A 301 -16.47 -6.01 7.15
C VAL A 301 -16.60 -6.93 5.94
N ASN A 302 -16.86 -8.21 6.20
CA ASN A 302 -17.13 -9.16 5.14
C ASN A 302 -18.49 -8.85 4.51
N ARG A 303 -18.52 -8.89 3.18
CA ARG A 303 -19.75 -8.72 2.45
C ARG A 303 -20.78 -9.77 2.86
N PHE A 304 -22.03 -9.34 3.11
CA PHE A 304 -23.08 -10.20 3.66
C PHE A 304 -22.69 -10.96 4.93
N GLY A 305 -21.67 -10.47 5.67
CA GLY A 305 -21.19 -11.10 6.89
C GLY A 305 -22.23 -11.21 8.03
N TYR A 306 -23.40 -10.62 7.82
CA TYR A 306 -24.56 -10.75 8.70
C TYR A 306 -25.49 -11.92 8.33
N LEU A 307 -25.24 -12.62 7.21
CA LEU A 307 -26.00 -13.77 6.78
C LEU A 307 -25.31 -15.07 7.20
N SER A 308 -26.08 -16.04 7.65
CA SER A 308 -25.58 -17.41 7.81
C SER A 308 -25.23 -17.99 6.46
N THR A 309 -24.03 -18.52 6.33
CA THR A 309 -23.50 -19.11 5.11
C THR A 309 -23.35 -20.62 5.25
N TYR A 310 -23.33 -21.31 4.12
CA TYR A 310 -23.04 -22.72 4.03
C TYR A 310 -21.92 -22.93 3.03
N SER A 311 -20.99 -23.82 3.33
CA SER A 311 -19.99 -24.31 2.40
C SER A 311 -20.32 -25.73 1.97
N MET A 312 -20.16 -26.03 0.68
CA MET A 312 -20.25 -27.41 0.20
C MET A 312 -18.95 -28.14 0.58
N ASP A 313 -19.10 -29.28 1.24
CA ASP A 313 -18.01 -30.19 1.55
C ASP A 313 -18.13 -31.46 0.71
N THR A 314 -17.08 -31.77 -0.04
CA THR A 314 -17.02 -33.01 -0.84
C THR A 314 -16.81 -34.26 0.03
N THR A 315 -16.50 -34.08 1.32
CA THR A 315 -16.20 -35.15 2.29
C THR A 315 -17.21 -35.19 3.44
N GLY A 316 -18.46 -34.77 3.21
CA GLY A 316 -19.45 -34.54 4.28
C GLY A 316 -19.79 -35.74 5.14
N ALA A 317 -20.10 -36.91 4.57
CA ALA A 317 -20.44 -38.09 5.32
C ALA A 317 -20.19 -39.36 4.54
N VAL A 318 -20.00 -40.51 5.22
CA VAL A 318 -19.99 -41.84 4.62
C VAL A 318 -21.38 -42.46 4.83
N VAL A 319 -22.12 -42.65 3.75
CA VAL A 319 -23.44 -43.27 3.78
C VAL A 319 -23.41 -44.54 2.93
N GLY A 320 -23.68 -45.69 3.53
CA GLY A 320 -23.66 -46.97 2.82
C GLY A 320 -22.30 -47.36 2.26
N GLY A 321 -21.19 -46.88 2.86
CA GLY A 321 -19.81 -47.13 2.38
C GLY A 321 -19.35 -46.15 1.29
N ALA A 322 -20.19 -45.21 0.84
CA ALA A 322 -19.84 -44.19 -0.14
C ALA A 322 -19.68 -42.84 0.54
N LEU A 323 -18.69 -42.08 0.10
CA LEU A 323 -18.48 -40.66 0.53
C LEU A 323 -19.55 -39.80 -0.17
N VAL A 324 -20.33 -39.08 0.62
CA VAL A 324 -21.40 -38.22 0.13
C VAL A 324 -21.04 -36.78 0.44
N SER A 325 -21.21 -35.91 -0.55
CA SER A 325 -21.09 -34.46 -0.34
C SER A 325 -22.12 -33.95 0.66
N GLY A 326 -21.72 -33.01 1.50
CA GLY A 326 -22.57 -32.39 2.51
C GLY A 326 -22.45 -30.87 2.52
N PHE A 327 -23.22 -30.25 3.39
CA PHE A 327 -23.13 -28.82 3.69
C PHE A 327 -22.58 -28.63 5.10
N ASN A 328 -21.55 -27.81 5.20
CA ASN A 328 -21.08 -27.33 6.47
C ASN A 328 -21.66 -25.93 6.70
N GLU A 329 -22.29 -25.75 7.85
CA GLU A 329 -22.73 -24.43 8.30
C GLU A 329 -21.48 -23.57 8.61
N GLY A 330 -21.48 -22.36 8.09
CA GLY A 330 -20.38 -21.41 8.27
C GLY A 330 -20.24 -20.91 9.72
N ALA A 331 -19.46 -19.86 9.90
CA ALA A 331 -19.27 -19.19 11.17
C ALA A 331 -20.61 -18.68 11.76
N LEU A 332 -20.66 -18.54 13.06
CA LEU A 332 -21.75 -17.83 13.72
C LEU A 332 -21.82 -16.39 13.22
N VAL A 333 -23.01 -15.85 13.13
CA VAL A 333 -23.23 -14.45 12.71
C VAL A 333 -23.83 -13.64 13.84
N ALA A 334 -23.50 -12.36 13.89
CA ALA A 334 -24.01 -11.42 14.89
C ALA A 334 -24.46 -10.11 14.18
N PRO A 335 -25.59 -10.16 13.43
CA PRO A 335 -26.03 -9.04 12.58
C PRO A 335 -26.19 -7.72 13.32
N GLU A 336 -26.68 -7.78 14.57
CA GLU A 336 -26.96 -6.61 15.41
C GLU A 336 -25.68 -5.98 16.00
N LEU A 337 -24.60 -6.73 16.05
CA LEU A 337 -23.29 -6.26 16.56
C LEU A 337 -22.36 -5.75 15.47
N LEU A 338 -22.83 -5.72 14.22
CA LEU A 338 -22.03 -5.31 13.08
C LEU A 338 -22.64 -4.06 12.45
N SER A 339 -21.94 -2.94 12.56
CA SER A 339 -22.34 -1.66 11.98
C SER A 339 -21.11 -0.79 11.71
N TRP A 340 -21.31 0.39 11.16
CA TRP A 340 -20.28 1.38 10.94
C TRP A 340 -19.43 1.62 12.20
N TYR A 341 -18.14 1.65 12.06
CA TYR A 341 -17.26 2.23 13.06
C TYR A 341 -16.75 3.59 12.59
N THR A 342 -16.27 4.41 13.52
CA THR A 342 -16.08 5.83 13.25
C THR A 342 -14.66 6.28 13.48
N VAL A 343 -14.22 7.21 12.66
CA VAL A 343 -13.02 8.01 12.85
C VAL A 343 -13.44 9.43 13.13
N ASN A 344 -13.16 9.90 14.34
CA ASN A 344 -13.36 11.31 14.73
C ASN A 344 -12.06 12.04 14.51
N SER A 345 -12.10 13.15 13.78
CA SER A 345 -10.93 13.94 13.42
C SER A 345 -11.09 15.37 13.94
N LEU A 346 -10.05 15.88 14.56
CA LEU A 346 -9.90 17.28 14.95
C LEU A 346 -8.63 17.81 14.27
N ASN A 347 -8.73 18.96 13.63
CA ASN A 347 -7.61 19.62 12.98
C ASN A 347 -7.59 21.11 13.36
N TYR A 348 -6.40 21.60 13.69
CA TYR A 348 -6.11 23.02 13.84
C TYR A 348 -5.04 23.41 12.84
N GLY A 349 -5.29 24.45 12.05
CA GLY A 349 -4.40 24.86 10.97
C GLY A 349 -4.11 26.35 10.99
N LEU A 350 -2.93 26.69 10.48
CA LEU A 350 -2.49 28.03 10.20
C LEU A 350 -1.99 28.09 8.76
N ASP A 351 -2.64 28.89 7.92
CA ASP A 351 -2.17 29.19 6.57
C ASP A 351 -1.52 30.59 6.56
N PHE A 352 -0.37 30.70 5.91
CA PHE A 352 0.31 32.00 5.80
C PHE A 352 0.91 32.20 4.40
N SER A 353 1.00 33.47 4.04
CA SER A 353 1.69 33.95 2.84
C SER A 353 2.43 35.23 3.19
N LEU A 354 3.75 35.25 2.98
CA LEU A 354 4.64 36.32 3.39
C LEU A 354 5.49 36.82 2.21
N PHE A 355 6.05 38.05 2.36
CA PHE A 355 7.03 38.63 1.44
C PHE A 355 6.54 38.71 -0.02
N LYS A 356 5.31 39.22 -0.23
CA LYS A 356 4.64 39.28 -1.54
C LYS A 356 4.46 37.86 -2.14
N GLN A 357 3.97 36.94 -1.31
CA GLN A 357 3.71 35.53 -1.67
C GLN A 357 4.96 34.70 -2.03
N ARG A 358 6.16 35.20 -1.69
CA ARG A 358 7.39 34.44 -1.90
C ARG A 358 7.51 33.27 -0.94
N PHE A 359 7.08 33.45 0.30
CA PHE A 359 7.06 32.41 1.32
C PHE A 359 5.62 32.09 1.69
N THR A 360 5.18 30.89 1.34
CA THR A 360 3.84 30.39 1.64
C THR A 360 3.92 29.09 2.40
N GLY A 361 2.91 28.79 3.21
CA GLY A 361 2.88 27.51 3.89
C GLY A 361 1.65 27.30 4.74
N SER A 362 1.58 26.09 5.28
CA SER A 362 0.62 25.69 6.29
C SER A 362 1.27 24.93 7.42
N LEU A 363 0.71 25.07 8.60
CA LEU A 363 1.02 24.31 9.80
C LEU A 363 -0.27 23.68 10.27
N ASP A 364 -0.31 22.39 10.45
CA ASP A 364 -1.47 21.64 10.90
C ASP A 364 -1.12 20.79 12.11
N TYR A 365 -1.99 20.82 13.12
CA TYR A 365 -2.06 19.80 14.16
C TYR A 365 -3.32 18.99 13.96
N PHE A 366 -3.18 17.68 13.90
CA PHE A 366 -4.29 16.78 13.77
C PHE A 366 -4.38 15.78 14.92
N TYR A 367 -5.61 15.40 15.24
CA TYR A 367 -5.92 14.43 16.26
C TYR A 367 -7.08 13.54 15.79
N TYR A 368 -6.79 12.26 15.57
CA TYR A 368 -7.77 11.26 15.10
C TYR A 368 -8.04 10.24 16.19
N VAL A 369 -9.29 9.86 16.35
CA VAL A 369 -9.72 8.78 17.23
C VAL A 369 -10.59 7.82 16.44
N THR A 370 -10.07 6.62 16.20
CA THR A 370 -10.83 5.52 15.60
C THR A 370 -11.49 4.73 16.72
N LYS A 371 -12.81 4.56 16.64
CA LYS A 371 -13.62 3.81 17.63
C LYS A 371 -14.41 2.71 16.97
N GLY A 372 -14.54 1.59 17.66
CA GLY A 372 -15.41 0.51 17.27
C GLY A 372 -14.84 -0.40 16.18
N GLY A 373 -13.52 -0.50 16.04
CA GLY A 373 -12.90 -1.41 15.08
C GLY A 373 -13.37 -2.86 15.28
N LEU A 374 -13.32 -3.65 14.21
CA LEU A 374 -13.76 -5.05 14.25
C LEU A 374 -12.81 -5.91 15.10
N MET A 375 -13.37 -6.87 15.80
CA MET A 375 -12.63 -7.91 16.52
C MET A 375 -13.32 -9.27 16.42
N SER A 376 -12.54 -10.34 16.58
CA SER A 376 -13.04 -11.69 16.80
C SER A 376 -12.92 -12.01 18.28
N PRO A 377 -14.02 -12.25 19.02
CA PRO A 377 -14.02 -12.33 20.49
C PRO A 377 -13.53 -13.68 21.03
N GLY A 378 -12.48 -14.28 20.44
CA GLY A 378 -12.01 -15.66 20.70
C GLY A 378 -11.77 -16.00 22.15
N ASP A 379 -11.17 -15.08 22.90
CA ASP A 379 -10.79 -15.34 24.31
C ASP A 379 -11.96 -15.13 25.31
N ARG A 380 -13.12 -14.71 24.84
CA ARG A 380 -14.28 -14.43 25.68
C ARG A 380 -15.29 -15.59 25.76
N TYR A 381 -15.07 -16.65 25.00
CA TYR A 381 -15.96 -17.79 24.90
C TYR A 381 -15.24 -19.09 25.19
N THR A 382 -15.96 -20.04 25.77
CA THR A 382 -15.43 -21.36 26.09
C THR A 382 -15.19 -22.19 24.83
N THR A 383 -14.10 -22.94 24.80
CA THR A 383 -13.59 -23.74 23.67
C THR A 383 -14.54 -24.79 23.08
N PRO A 384 -15.58 -25.32 23.73
CA PRO A 384 -16.43 -26.36 23.13
C PRO A 384 -17.52 -25.84 22.18
N LEU A 385 -17.46 -24.59 21.72
CA LEU A 385 -18.50 -24.03 20.86
C LEU A 385 -18.62 -24.71 19.49
N GLY A 386 -17.55 -25.37 19.01
CA GLY A 386 -17.53 -26.14 17.76
C GLY A 386 -17.62 -25.32 16.48
N LYS A 387 -17.67 -23.99 16.58
CA LYS A 387 -17.77 -23.06 15.44
C LYS A 387 -16.91 -21.82 15.60
N SER A 388 -16.52 -21.21 14.50
CA SER A 388 -15.85 -19.92 14.50
C SER A 388 -16.80 -18.81 14.97
N LEU A 389 -16.27 -17.91 15.77
CA LEU A 389 -17.02 -16.75 16.27
C LEU A 389 -17.13 -15.68 15.20
N PRO A 390 -18.23 -14.90 15.19
CA PRO A 390 -18.41 -13.82 14.25
C PRO A 390 -17.46 -12.66 14.55
N GLN A 391 -17.15 -11.88 13.54
CA GLN A 391 -16.60 -10.55 13.75
C GLN A 391 -17.68 -9.64 14.31
N ILE A 392 -17.32 -8.86 15.32
CA ILE A 392 -18.21 -7.88 15.95
C ILE A 392 -17.51 -6.53 16.05
N LYS A 393 -18.29 -5.47 16.15
CA LYS A 393 -17.79 -4.15 16.51
C LYS A 393 -17.30 -4.19 17.96
N SER A 394 -16.11 -3.68 18.20
CA SER A 394 -15.47 -3.71 19.52
C SER A 394 -15.47 -2.35 20.20
N ASP A 395 -15.04 -2.32 21.46
CA ASP A 395 -14.77 -1.10 22.21
C ASP A 395 -13.33 -0.57 21.97
N SER A 396 -12.65 -1.08 20.96
CA SER A 396 -11.30 -0.63 20.63
C SER A 396 -11.25 0.85 20.32
N GLU A 397 -10.27 1.54 20.89
CA GLU A 397 -10.01 2.95 20.66
C GLU A 397 -8.53 3.14 20.28
N GLN A 398 -8.29 3.58 19.05
CA GLN A 398 -6.97 3.95 18.56
C GLN A 398 -6.90 5.45 18.35
N ARG A 399 -5.88 6.09 18.88
CA ARG A 399 -5.61 7.50 18.76
C ARG A 399 -4.39 7.71 17.87
N ARG A 400 -4.50 8.67 16.95
CA ARG A 400 -3.39 9.17 16.13
C ARG A 400 -3.35 10.69 16.23
N GLU A 401 -2.18 11.24 16.55
CA GLU A 401 -1.98 12.68 16.60
C GLU A 401 -0.65 13.06 15.99
N GLY A 402 -0.57 14.27 15.46
CA GLY A 402 0.65 14.72 14.83
C GLY A 402 0.59 16.14 14.28
N PHE A 403 1.66 16.49 13.60
CA PHE A 403 1.84 17.78 12.94
C PHE A 403 2.18 17.57 11.47
N GLU A 404 1.64 18.44 10.63
CA GLU A 404 1.99 18.56 9.23
C GLU A 404 2.48 19.95 8.94
N PHE A 405 3.55 20.05 8.19
CA PHE A 405 4.16 21.30 7.78
C PHE A 405 4.34 21.30 6.28
N SER A 406 3.88 22.36 5.62
CA SER A 406 4.11 22.58 4.20
C SER A 406 4.64 24.00 4.02
N PHE A 407 5.86 24.11 3.50
CA PHE A 407 6.50 25.41 3.25
C PHE A 407 6.96 25.47 1.79
N ARG A 408 6.82 26.65 1.19
CA ARG A 408 7.28 26.89 -0.17
C ARG A 408 7.89 28.28 -0.26
N TRP A 409 9.10 28.34 -0.75
CA TRP A 409 9.78 29.58 -1.09
C TRP A 409 9.93 29.66 -2.60
N ARG A 410 9.45 30.76 -3.20
CA ARG A 410 9.59 31.04 -4.62
C ARG A 410 10.06 32.50 -4.81
N ASP A 411 11.09 32.67 -5.64
CA ASP A 411 11.57 34.01 -6.00
C ASP A 411 12.17 34.03 -7.40
N THR A 412 12.33 35.23 -7.92
CA THR A 412 12.98 35.50 -9.22
C THR A 412 14.01 36.60 -9.02
N THR A 413 15.27 36.29 -9.33
CA THR A 413 16.37 37.24 -9.24
C THR A 413 16.32 38.28 -10.37
N ALA A 414 17.05 39.38 -10.22
CA ALA A 414 17.17 40.42 -11.25
C ALA A 414 17.72 39.85 -12.61
N ARG A 415 18.48 38.75 -12.57
CA ARG A 415 18.99 38.03 -13.74
C ARG A 415 17.97 37.03 -14.33
N LYS A 416 16.69 37.09 -13.94
CA LYS A 416 15.62 36.18 -14.39
C LYS A 416 15.85 34.71 -14.03
N PHE A 417 16.70 34.43 -13.05
CA PHE A 417 16.77 33.10 -12.44
C PHE A 417 15.60 32.93 -11.47
N THR A 418 14.68 32.03 -11.79
CA THR A 418 13.55 31.70 -10.93
C THR A 418 13.86 30.41 -10.18
N TYR A 419 13.69 30.43 -8.87
CA TYR A 419 13.87 29.24 -8.03
C TYR A 419 12.68 29.05 -7.10
N GLU A 420 12.34 27.79 -6.91
CA GLU A 420 11.29 27.36 -6.03
C GLU A 420 11.79 26.17 -5.22
N VAL A 421 11.60 26.22 -3.90
CA VAL A 421 11.92 25.11 -3.00
C VAL A 421 10.72 24.90 -2.09
N GLY A 422 10.18 23.68 -2.12
CA GLY A 422 9.11 23.21 -1.25
C GLY A 422 9.62 22.23 -0.22
N LEU A 423 9.08 22.27 0.99
CA LEU A 423 9.34 21.32 2.07
C LEU A 423 8.01 20.87 2.64
N ASN A 424 7.79 19.56 2.65
CA ASN A 424 6.65 18.93 3.30
C ASN A 424 7.16 17.97 4.37
N MET A 425 6.58 18.05 5.56
CA MET A 425 6.95 17.21 6.70
C MET A 425 5.69 16.73 7.41
N THR A 426 5.69 15.49 7.84
CA THR A 426 4.66 14.91 8.70
C THR A 426 5.33 14.20 9.85
N TYR A 427 4.91 14.50 11.06
CA TYR A 427 5.25 13.78 12.28
C TYR A 427 3.98 13.28 12.92
N TYR A 428 3.89 12.00 13.26
CA TYR A 428 2.73 11.47 13.95
C TYR A 428 3.09 10.35 14.94
N ASN A 429 2.22 10.19 15.92
CA ASN A 429 2.25 9.09 16.86
C ASN A 429 0.89 8.39 16.85
N ASN A 430 0.91 7.07 16.98
CA ASN A 430 -0.26 6.23 17.02
C ASN A 430 -0.27 5.47 18.36
N LEU A 431 -1.40 5.48 19.05
CA LEU A 431 -1.56 4.93 20.40
C LEU A 431 -2.83 4.10 20.49
N TRP A 432 -2.72 2.86 20.93
CA TRP A 432 -3.87 2.12 21.39
C TRP A 432 -4.28 2.63 22.77
N LYS A 433 -5.41 3.31 22.87
CA LYS A 433 -5.99 3.68 24.15
C LYS A 433 -6.70 2.50 24.79
N VAL A 434 -7.42 1.74 23.98
CA VAL A 434 -8.05 0.46 24.32
C VAL A 434 -7.85 -0.49 23.17
N LYS A 435 -7.31 -1.67 23.41
CA LYS A 435 -7.26 -2.76 22.45
C LYS A 435 -8.14 -3.89 22.97
N ALA A 436 -9.37 -3.97 22.47
CA ALA A 436 -10.42 -4.82 23.03
C ALA A 436 -10.17 -6.33 22.86
N ASP A 437 -9.36 -6.73 21.88
CA ASP A 437 -8.93 -8.11 21.64
C ASP A 437 -7.66 -8.50 22.39
N GLU A 438 -7.17 -7.65 23.28
CA GLU A 438 -6.00 -7.95 24.11
C GLU A 438 -6.39 -8.88 25.26
N GLY A 439 -5.79 -10.08 25.28
CA GLY A 439 -6.04 -11.09 26.30
C GLY A 439 -5.60 -10.65 27.70
N GLU A 440 -6.23 -11.20 28.71
CA GLU A 440 -6.01 -10.83 30.12
C GLU A 440 -4.54 -11.00 30.55
N THR A 441 -3.87 -12.04 30.06
CA THR A 441 -2.45 -12.31 30.34
C THR A 441 -1.56 -11.17 29.81
N SER A 442 -1.82 -10.71 28.57
CA SER A 442 -1.08 -9.59 27.99
C SER A 442 -1.37 -8.28 28.71
N LEU A 443 -2.63 -8.02 29.09
CA LEU A 443 -3.02 -6.82 29.84
C LEU A 443 -2.32 -6.73 31.22
N LYS A 444 -2.10 -7.84 31.87
CA LYS A 444 -1.40 -7.92 33.17
C LYS A 444 0.12 -7.82 33.03
N ASN A 445 0.66 -8.11 31.86
CA ASN A 445 2.10 -8.05 31.61
C ASN A 445 2.51 -6.66 31.07
N PRO A 446 3.19 -5.80 31.86
CA PRO A 446 3.54 -4.44 31.44
C PRO A 446 4.49 -4.41 30.24
N TRP A 447 5.23 -5.49 29.99
CA TRP A 447 6.17 -5.62 28.88
C TRP A 447 5.51 -6.00 27.56
N LYS A 448 4.34 -6.65 27.59
CA LYS A 448 3.59 -7.12 26.41
C LYS A 448 2.35 -6.29 26.12
N ARG A 449 1.78 -5.64 27.15
CA ARG A 449 0.54 -4.87 27.03
C ARG A 449 0.60 -3.87 25.87
N GLN A 450 -0.43 -3.88 25.03
CA GLN A 450 -0.60 -2.95 23.91
C GLN A 450 -1.50 -1.77 24.26
N THR A 451 -2.52 -1.97 25.08
CA THR A 451 -3.36 -0.90 25.64
C THR A 451 -2.49 0.15 26.35
N HIS A 452 -2.72 1.42 26.06
CA HIS A 452 -1.92 2.60 26.45
C HIS A 452 -0.49 2.61 25.91
N GLN A 453 -0.27 1.97 24.75
CA GLN A 453 1.04 1.91 24.11
C GLN A 453 0.96 2.26 22.62
N THR A 454 2.08 2.69 22.07
CA THR A 454 2.18 2.88 20.61
C THR A 454 2.18 1.54 19.90
N ASP A 455 1.58 1.46 18.72
CA ASP A 455 1.47 0.22 17.94
C ASP A 455 2.66 -0.04 16.99
N TYR A 456 3.70 0.79 17.07
CA TYR A 456 4.83 0.73 16.13
C TYR A 456 5.96 -0.20 16.55
N PHE A 457 5.89 -0.80 17.72
CA PHE A 457 6.99 -1.58 18.26
C PHE A 457 6.76 -3.08 18.02
N GLY A 458 7.76 -3.74 17.45
CA GLY A 458 7.77 -5.19 17.40
C GLY A 458 7.89 -5.81 18.79
N ILE A 459 7.37 -7.04 18.94
CA ILE A 459 7.61 -7.90 20.10
C ILE A 459 8.74 -8.85 19.73
N ALA A 460 9.82 -8.84 20.49
CA ALA A 460 11.01 -9.63 20.22
C ALA A 460 11.86 -9.79 21.50
N TYR A 461 12.89 -10.63 21.44
CA TYR A 461 13.89 -10.73 22.51
C TYR A 461 14.85 -9.56 22.47
N TYR A 462 15.31 -9.07 23.62
CA TYR A 462 16.51 -8.28 23.72
C TYR A 462 17.73 -9.19 23.61
N ASP A 463 18.63 -8.93 22.69
CA ASP A 463 19.92 -9.61 22.60
C ASP A 463 20.95 -9.04 23.58
N ARG A 464 21.93 -9.86 23.92
CA ARG A 464 23.15 -9.51 24.67
C ARG A 464 24.41 -9.63 23.79
N GLY A 465 24.24 -9.65 22.48
CA GLY A 465 25.29 -9.98 21.52
C GLY A 465 25.50 -11.49 21.40
N LEU A 466 26.69 -11.88 20.92
CA LEU A 466 27.04 -13.27 20.68
C LEU A 466 27.78 -13.84 21.92
N TYR A 467 27.55 -15.15 22.21
CA TYR A 467 28.33 -15.84 23.24
C TYR A 467 29.84 -15.86 22.85
N GLN A 468 30.70 -15.21 23.65
CA GLN A 468 32.12 -15.08 23.40
C GLN A 468 32.97 -16.06 24.21
N THR A 469 32.46 -16.50 25.37
CA THR A 469 33.21 -17.36 26.28
C THR A 469 32.36 -18.54 26.79
N PRO A 470 32.99 -19.69 27.14
CA PRO A 470 32.28 -20.80 27.74
C PRO A 470 31.56 -20.43 29.05
N GLN A 471 32.13 -19.49 29.81
CA GLN A 471 31.57 -19.00 31.06
C GLN A 471 30.18 -18.32 30.81
N GLN A 472 30.06 -17.55 29.75
CA GLN A 472 28.79 -16.93 29.37
C GLN A 472 27.71 -17.97 29.05
N ILE A 473 28.06 -19.09 28.39
CA ILE A 473 27.11 -20.17 28.10
C ILE A 473 26.60 -20.83 29.38
N VAL A 474 27.43 -20.89 30.43
CA VAL A 474 27.05 -21.47 31.73
C VAL A 474 26.25 -20.47 32.57
N MET A 475 26.64 -19.19 32.55
CA MET A 475 26.12 -18.16 33.46
C MET A 475 24.80 -17.52 32.93
N TYR A 476 24.64 -17.40 31.61
CA TYR A 476 23.44 -16.74 31.05
C TYR A 476 22.30 -17.75 30.90
N PRO A 477 21.07 -17.37 31.21
CA PRO A 477 19.90 -18.17 30.88
C PRO A 477 19.86 -18.48 29.41
N ARG A 478 19.50 -19.72 29.08
CA ARG A 478 19.42 -20.18 27.68
C ARG A 478 17.97 -20.31 27.25
N ARG A 479 17.74 -20.13 25.97
CA ARG A 479 16.43 -20.29 25.40
C ARG A 479 15.97 -21.76 25.53
N THR A 480 14.78 -21.99 26.05
CA THR A 480 14.23 -23.32 26.35
C THR A 480 14.13 -24.24 25.13
N SER A 481 13.96 -23.65 23.94
CA SER A 481 13.92 -24.36 22.67
C SER A 481 15.30 -24.57 22.01
N SER A 482 16.40 -24.14 22.67
CA SER A 482 17.77 -24.25 22.15
C SER A 482 18.47 -25.45 22.77
N ALA A 483 18.57 -26.57 22.03
CA ALA A 483 19.19 -27.79 22.52
C ALA A 483 20.74 -27.73 22.56
N ASP A 484 21.38 -26.91 21.73
CA ASP A 484 22.83 -26.94 21.49
C ASP A 484 23.43 -25.52 21.35
N THR A 485 23.42 -24.78 22.45
CA THR A 485 24.00 -23.43 22.48
C THR A 485 25.53 -23.50 22.47
N ARG A 486 26.16 -22.76 21.57
CA ARG A 486 27.63 -22.71 21.37
C ARG A 486 28.14 -21.27 21.30
N LEU A 487 29.45 -21.12 21.35
CA LEU A 487 30.12 -19.84 21.11
C LEU A 487 29.71 -19.31 19.72
N GLY A 488 29.46 -18.02 19.65
CA GLY A 488 28.96 -17.37 18.44
C GLY A 488 27.47 -17.47 18.20
N ASP A 489 26.69 -18.14 19.07
CA ASP A 489 25.22 -18.06 19.06
C ASP A 489 24.75 -16.77 19.75
N ILE A 490 23.53 -16.33 19.44
CA ILE A 490 22.96 -15.13 20.05
C ILE A 490 22.54 -15.43 21.48
N ALA A 491 22.98 -14.60 22.42
CA ALA A 491 22.54 -14.59 23.80
C ALA A 491 21.35 -13.63 23.97
N TYR A 492 20.38 -14.00 24.80
CA TYR A 492 19.18 -13.19 25.06
C TYR A 492 19.10 -12.75 26.52
N THR A 493 18.33 -11.70 26.76
CA THR A 493 18.09 -11.15 28.08
C THR A 493 16.86 -11.82 28.69
N ASP A 494 17.03 -12.35 29.90
CA ASP A 494 15.94 -12.76 30.78
C ASP A 494 15.33 -11.48 31.35
N VAL A 495 14.16 -11.13 30.86
CA VAL A 495 13.48 -9.86 31.20
C VAL A 495 12.67 -9.99 32.46
N ASN A 496 12.06 -11.16 32.71
CA ASN A 496 11.25 -11.40 33.88
C ASN A 496 12.05 -11.92 35.11
N GLY A 497 13.31 -12.34 34.91
CA GLY A 497 14.24 -12.78 35.96
C GLY A 497 13.97 -14.19 36.48
N ASP A 498 13.30 -15.05 35.69
CA ASP A 498 12.94 -16.41 36.14
C ASP A 498 14.03 -17.46 35.86
N GLY A 499 15.15 -17.06 35.25
CA GLY A 499 16.28 -17.92 34.93
C GLY A 499 16.12 -18.74 33.65
N LYS A 500 15.11 -18.44 32.81
CA LYS A 500 14.85 -19.06 31.53
C LYS A 500 14.72 -18.00 30.45
N ILE A 501 14.86 -18.38 29.19
CA ILE A 501 14.51 -17.54 28.05
C ILE A 501 13.38 -18.25 27.29
N ASP A 502 12.18 -17.70 27.34
CA ASP A 502 11.00 -18.26 26.68
C ASP A 502 10.07 -17.16 26.11
N GLY A 503 8.82 -17.51 25.81
CA GLY A 503 7.87 -16.56 25.27
C GLY A 503 7.58 -15.37 26.18
N GLU A 504 7.81 -15.46 27.49
CA GLU A 504 7.58 -14.36 28.43
C GLU A 504 8.66 -13.26 28.35
N ASP A 505 9.84 -13.58 27.82
CA ASP A 505 10.92 -12.63 27.56
C ASP A 505 10.81 -11.90 26.22
N GLN A 506 9.84 -12.30 25.38
CA GLN A 506 9.50 -11.53 24.20
C GLN A 506 8.70 -10.31 24.61
N VAL A 507 9.33 -9.16 24.50
CA VAL A 507 8.79 -7.89 24.96
C VAL A 507 8.83 -6.85 23.86
N ARG A 508 8.22 -5.74 24.10
CA ARG A 508 8.25 -4.59 23.20
C ARG A 508 9.64 -3.98 23.19
N ILE A 509 10.30 -4.01 22.03
CA ILE A 509 11.71 -3.64 21.89
C ILE A 509 12.00 -2.15 21.67
N GLY A 510 10.98 -1.29 21.64
CA GLY A 510 11.17 0.15 21.47
C GLY A 510 11.75 0.58 20.10
N MET A 511 11.71 -0.30 19.10
CA MET A 511 12.20 -0.07 17.74
C MET A 511 11.01 0.09 16.79
N PRO A 512 10.63 1.34 16.37
CA PRO A 512 9.49 1.55 15.51
C PRO A 512 9.71 0.91 14.15
N THR A 513 8.76 0.07 13.70
CA THR A 513 8.77 -0.54 12.36
C THR A 513 8.19 0.39 11.31
N SER A 514 7.34 1.35 11.71
CA SER A 514 6.81 2.42 10.86
C SER A 514 7.45 3.76 11.26
N PRO A 515 7.85 4.60 10.32
CA PRO A 515 8.46 5.87 10.64
C PRO A 515 7.43 6.85 11.19
N HIS A 516 7.72 7.51 12.31
CA HIS A 516 6.91 8.59 12.85
C HIS A 516 7.08 9.91 12.09
N PHE A 517 8.19 10.05 11.40
CA PHE A 517 8.57 11.25 10.67
C PHE A 517 8.84 10.93 9.22
N THR A 518 8.22 11.68 8.31
CA THR A 518 8.47 11.63 6.87
C THR A 518 8.63 13.04 6.34
N PHE A 519 9.45 13.22 5.31
CA PHE A 519 9.65 14.52 4.70
C PHE A 519 9.94 14.40 3.22
N GLY A 520 9.58 15.45 2.48
CA GLY A 520 9.89 15.63 1.08
C GLY A 520 10.37 17.05 0.81
N VAL A 521 11.42 17.20 0.01
CA VAL A 521 11.92 18.48 -0.48
C VAL A 521 11.83 18.45 -2.00
N ASP A 522 10.94 19.26 -2.55
CA ASP A 522 10.86 19.51 -3.99
C ASP A 522 11.58 20.83 -4.35
N PHE A 523 12.23 20.83 -5.49
CA PHE A 523 12.88 22.05 -5.99
C PHE A 523 12.72 22.18 -7.51
N SER A 524 12.68 23.44 -7.95
CA SER A 524 12.67 23.79 -9.37
C SER A 524 13.49 25.06 -9.61
N PHE A 525 14.47 24.99 -10.50
CA PHE A 525 15.36 26.06 -10.90
C PHE A 525 15.19 26.32 -12.38
N ASN A 526 14.82 27.56 -12.73
CA ASN A 526 14.60 27.94 -14.13
C ASN A 526 15.54 29.08 -14.51
N TYR A 527 16.30 28.86 -15.56
CA TYR A 527 17.21 29.87 -16.09
C TYR A 527 17.43 29.71 -17.59
N GLU A 528 17.19 30.77 -18.35
CA GLU A 528 17.44 30.83 -19.80
C GLU A 528 16.95 29.60 -20.61
N GLY A 529 15.73 29.16 -20.35
CA GLY A 529 15.14 28.01 -21.04
C GLY A 529 15.48 26.66 -20.43
N PHE A 530 16.44 26.59 -19.50
CA PHE A 530 16.70 25.39 -18.70
C PHE A 530 15.77 25.33 -17.49
N THR A 531 15.29 24.15 -17.21
CA THR A 531 14.57 23.83 -15.96
C THR A 531 15.19 22.59 -15.35
N LEU A 532 15.74 22.73 -14.14
CA LEU A 532 16.16 21.63 -13.29
C LEU A 532 15.16 21.48 -12.17
N SER A 533 14.53 20.32 -12.05
CA SER A 533 13.60 20.01 -10.95
C SER A 533 13.89 18.65 -10.35
N GLY A 534 13.57 18.50 -9.08
CA GLY A 534 13.80 17.25 -8.37
C GLY A 534 13.00 17.11 -7.10
N LEU A 535 12.97 15.89 -6.60
CA LEU A 535 12.34 15.51 -5.33
C LEU A 535 13.29 14.65 -4.52
N ILE A 536 13.62 15.13 -3.35
CA ILE A 536 14.29 14.38 -2.29
C ILE A 536 13.23 13.97 -1.30
N TYR A 537 13.21 12.70 -0.94
CA TYR A 537 12.24 12.11 -0.02
C TYR A 537 12.95 11.25 1.02
N GLY A 538 12.46 11.24 2.25
CA GLY A 538 13.06 10.45 3.30
C GLY A 538 12.16 10.22 4.50
N THR A 539 12.64 9.34 5.38
CA THR A 539 11.97 9.01 6.65
C THR A 539 12.92 9.15 7.82
N GLY A 540 12.37 9.45 8.99
CA GLY A 540 13.08 9.36 10.26
C GLY A 540 13.28 7.92 10.71
N LYS A 541 13.57 7.74 11.99
CA LYS A 541 13.85 6.43 12.59
C LYS A 541 12.78 5.40 12.24
N ARG A 542 13.23 4.31 11.66
CA ARG A 542 12.48 3.12 11.32
C ARG A 542 13.40 1.93 11.43
N TYR A 543 12.92 0.82 11.97
CA TYR A 543 13.69 -0.40 12.07
C TYR A 543 13.01 -1.53 11.33
N LEU A 544 13.77 -2.29 10.58
CA LEU A 544 13.30 -3.49 9.90
C LEU A 544 14.09 -4.69 10.40
N GLY A 545 13.39 -5.74 10.77
CA GLY A 545 14.01 -7.02 11.10
C GLY A 545 14.48 -7.71 9.82
N LEU A 546 15.73 -8.18 9.80
CA LEU A 546 16.22 -9.02 8.71
C LEU A 546 15.37 -10.27 8.59
N GLY A 547 14.99 -10.65 7.37
CA GLY A 547 14.16 -11.80 7.09
C GLY A 547 14.91 -13.13 7.18
N ASP A 548 14.18 -14.23 7.07
CA ASP A 548 14.67 -15.57 7.36
C ASP A 548 15.90 -15.97 6.53
N ARG A 549 15.99 -15.54 5.28
CA ARG A 549 17.12 -15.85 4.41
C ARG A 549 18.44 -15.26 4.93
N LEU A 550 18.40 -14.04 5.46
CA LEU A 550 19.55 -13.36 6.05
C LEU A 550 19.92 -13.93 7.43
N LYS A 551 18.94 -14.53 8.13
CA LYS A 551 19.14 -15.15 9.45
C LYS A 551 19.65 -16.59 9.40
N LYS A 552 19.55 -17.25 8.26
CA LYS A 552 20.01 -18.62 8.12
C LYS A 552 21.51 -18.71 8.27
N GLY A 553 21.96 -19.41 9.30
CA GLY A 553 23.38 -19.62 9.59
C GLY A 553 23.97 -20.86 8.93
N GLU A 554 23.41 -21.35 7.83
CA GLU A 554 23.97 -22.48 7.08
C GLU A 554 24.93 -21.98 6.00
N ALA A 555 26.09 -22.61 5.88
CA ALA A 555 27.12 -22.23 4.93
C ALA A 555 26.64 -22.18 3.46
N LYS A 556 25.68 -23.04 3.09
CA LYS A 556 25.10 -23.07 1.74
C LYS A 556 24.13 -21.91 1.45
N TYR A 557 23.73 -21.12 2.46
CA TYR A 557 22.80 -20.01 2.36
C TYR A 557 23.44 -18.65 2.66
N LEU A 558 24.75 -18.51 2.50
CA LEU A 558 25.44 -17.23 2.59
C LEU A 558 25.35 -16.49 1.26
N TYR A 559 24.24 -15.77 1.05
CA TYR A 559 23.93 -15.10 -0.21
C TYR A 559 24.53 -13.71 -0.36
N TYR A 560 24.84 -13.08 0.77
CA TYR A 560 25.33 -11.71 0.82
C TYR A 560 26.76 -11.68 1.35
N LYS A 561 27.59 -10.81 0.78
CA LYS A 561 28.98 -10.63 1.24
C LYS A 561 29.03 -10.20 2.71
N GLU A 562 28.02 -9.49 3.20
CA GLU A 562 27.87 -9.05 4.58
C GLU A 562 27.79 -10.25 5.54
N GLN A 563 27.13 -11.34 5.13
CA GLN A 563 27.06 -12.58 5.92
C GLN A 563 28.41 -13.29 6.06
N LEU A 564 29.42 -12.93 5.28
CA LEU A 564 30.79 -13.45 5.46
C LEU A 564 31.45 -12.92 6.73
N ASN A 565 30.95 -11.82 7.29
CA ASN A 565 31.31 -11.32 8.62
C ASN A 565 30.56 -12.08 9.73
N TYR A 566 30.66 -13.41 9.70
CA TYR A 566 30.07 -14.27 10.73
C TYR A 566 31.11 -14.59 11.83
N TRP A 567 30.60 -14.96 13.01
CA TRP A 567 31.42 -15.26 14.17
C TRP A 567 32.32 -16.50 13.95
N ARG A 568 33.59 -16.33 14.25
CA ARG A 568 34.66 -17.37 14.30
C ARG A 568 35.59 -17.04 15.45
N PRO A 569 36.39 -18.02 15.93
CA PRO A 569 37.38 -17.76 17.01
C PRO A 569 38.38 -16.63 16.68
N ASP A 570 38.66 -16.39 15.42
CA ASP A 570 39.51 -15.32 14.88
C ASP A 570 38.71 -14.06 14.46
N ASN A 571 37.38 -14.06 14.57
CA ASN A 571 36.49 -12.94 14.24
C ASN A 571 35.36 -12.88 15.25
N THR A 572 35.65 -12.47 16.47
CA THR A 572 34.68 -12.44 17.58
C THR A 572 33.77 -11.21 17.56
N ASP A 573 34.18 -10.13 16.88
CA ASP A 573 33.38 -8.90 16.69
C ASP A 573 32.58 -8.94 15.37
N ALA A 574 31.87 -10.03 15.17
CA ALA A 574 31.12 -10.30 13.93
C ALA A 574 29.70 -9.75 13.99
N ASP A 575 29.17 -9.32 12.83
CA ASP A 575 27.80 -8.84 12.66
C ASP A 575 26.76 -9.96 12.57
N PHE A 576 27.21 -11.20 12.29
CA PHE A 576 26.37 -12.39 12.15
C PHE A 576 26.80 -13.50 13.09
N PRO A 577 25.84 -14.34 13.55
CA PRO A 577 26.14 -15.49 14.38
C PRO A 577 27.07 -16.49 13.66
N ARG A 578 27.58 -17.46 14.41
CA ARG A 578 28.34 -18.57 13.82
C ARG A 578 27.54 -19.28 12.75
N VAL A 579 28.25 -19.81 11.75
CA VAL A 579 27.70 -20.60 10.66
C VAL A 579 27.79 -22.09 10.98
N SER A 580 26.83 -22.87 10.51
CA SER A 580 26.79 -24.33 10.62
C SER A 580 26.61 -24.98 9.26
N THR A 581 27.01 -26.24 9.13
CA THR A 581 26.73 -27.08 7.96
C THR A 581 25.34 -27.71 8.03
N SER A 582 24.67 -27.64 9.17
CA SER A 582 23.32 -28.20 9.41
C SER A 582 22.33 -27.11 9.75
N ALA A 583 21.17 -27.12 9.12
CA ALA A 583 20.08 -26.19 9.31
C ALA A 583 19.56 -26.11 10.74
N ASN A 584 19.64 -27.19 11.48
CA ASN A 584 18.94 -27.34 12.75
C ASN A 584 19.79 -27.06 14.00
N VAL A 585 21.11 -26.90 13.84
CA VAL A 585 22.01 -26.85 15.01
C VAL A 585 21.89 -25.55 15.80
N ASN A 586 21.60 -24.43 15.13
CA ASN A 586 21.45 -23.11 15.78
C ASN A 586 20.20 -22.35 15.34
N GLY A 587 19.45 -22.90 14.37
CA GLY A 587 18.37 -22.20 13.70
C GLY A 587 17.25 -21.71 14.64
N SER A 588 16.79 -22.55 15.55
CA SER A 588 15.72 -22.18 16.50
C SER A 588 16.14 -21.07 17.47
N ASN A 589 17.42 -20.99 17.82
CA ASN A 589 17.96 -19.92 18.65
C ASN A 589 18.26 -18.66 17.84
N ASN A 590 19.15 -18.76 16.85
CA ASN A 590 19.68 -17.59 16.15
C ASN A 590 18.68 -16.94 15.19
N GLN A 591 17.65 -17.66 14.73
CA GLN A 591 16.58 -17.10 13.87
C GLN A 591 15.45 -16.41 14.62
N ALA A 592 15.44 -16.49 15.97
CA ALA A 592 14.41 -15.86 16.76
C ALA A 592 14.36 -14.35 16.54
N ALA A 593 13.15 -13.79 16.53
CA ALA A 593 12.95 -12.35 16.44
C ALA A 593 13.61 -11.68 17.65
N SER A 594 14.60 -10.83 17.40
CA SER A 594 15.39 -10.17 18.46
C SER A 594 15.95 -8.83 17.96
N THR A 595 16.34 -7.98 18.89
CA THR A 595 16.99 -6.69 18.60
C THR A 595 18.26 -6.84 17.76
N PHE A 596 18.93 -7.99 17.83
CA PHE A 596 20.10 -8.33 17.01
C PHE A 596 19.81 -8.19 15.49
N TRP A 597 18.63 -8.57 15.07
CA TRP A 597 18.23 -8.59 13.68
C TRP A 597 17.56 -7.31 13.18
N TYR A 598 17.22 -6.38 14.08
CA TYR A 598 16.62 -5.11 13.69
C TYR A 598 17.68 -4.11 13.26
N LYS A 599 17.62 -3.66 12.03
CA LYS A 599 18.52 -2.67 11.46
C LYS A 599 17.79 -1.34 11.23
N ASN A 600 18.51 -0.23 11.37
CA ASN A 600 17.93 1.09 11.12
C ASN A 600 17.71 1.30 9.62
N ALA A 601 16.46 1.38 9.22
CA ALA A 601 16.01 1.55 7.85
C ALA A 601 15.55 2.98 7.53
N GLN A 602 15.93 3.98 8.35
CA GLN A 602 15.76 5.38 7.95
C GLN A 602 16.50 5.62 6.64
N PHE A 603 15.95 6.50 5.79
CA PHE A 603 16.57 6.75 4.50
C PHE A 603 16.37 8.17 3.97
N LEU A 604 17.25 8.54 3.05
CA LEU A 604 17.14 9.69 2.17
C LEU A 604 17.28 9.21 0.73
N ARG A 605 16.35 9.60 -0.16
CA ARG A 605 16.34 9.20 -1.56
C ARG A 605 16.17 10.39 -2.49
N LEU A 606 17.01 10.49 -3.52
CA LEU A 606 16.73 11.33 -4.68
C LEU A 606 15.73 10.57 -5.57
N LYS A 607 14.43 10.86 -5.34
CA LYS A 607 13.31 10.15 -5.96
C LYS A 607 13.20 10.44 -7.43
N ASN A 608 13.28 11.73 -7.78
CA ASN A 608 13.22 12.20 -9.16
C ASN A 608 14.20 13.34 -9.36
N LEU A 609 14.81 13.38 -10.53
CA LEU A 609 15.58 14.51 -11.02
C LEU A 609 15.29 14.66 -12.51
N SER A 610 14.97 15.87 -12.94
CA SER A 610 14.65 16.17 -14.32
C SER A 610 15.38 17.44 -14.77
N LEU A 611 16.05 17.36 -15.91
CA LEU A 611 16.65 18.50 -16.59
C LEU A 611 15.96 18.66 -17.94
N SER A 612 15.34 19.79 -18.17
CA SER A 612 14.73 20.10 -19.45
C SER A 612 15.29 21.39 -20.05
N TYR A 613 15.30 21.46 -21.37
CA TYR A 613 15.65 22.66 -22.11
C TYR A 613 14.60 22.99 -23.18
N ASP A 614 14.10 24.20 -23.14
CA ASP A 614 13.17 24.71 -24.16
C ASP A 614 13.96 25.34 -25.33
N LEU A 615 13.99 24.62 -26.46
CA LEU A 615 14.67 25.08 -27.65
C LEU A 615 14.02 26.33 -28.25
N LYS A 616 12.73 26.57 -27.98
CA LYS A 616 12.03 27.80 -28.42
C LYS A 616 12.65 29.05 -27.81
N TYR A 617 13.24 28.95 -26.62
CA TYR A 617 13.84 30.08 -25.91
C TYR A 617 14.93 30.80 -26.72
N LYS A 618 15.84 30.07 -27.39
CA LYS A 618 16.93 30.64 -28.18
C LYS A 618 16.98 30.10 -29.62
N LEU A 619 17.01 28.79 -29.81
CA LEU A 619 17.31 28.13 -31.06
C LEU A 619 16.17 28.25 -32.07
N LEU A 620 14.94 28.12 -31.66
CA LEU A 620 13.76 28.14 -32.53
C LEU A 620 12.90 29.40 -32.34
N LYS A 621 13.47 30.47 -31.81
CA LYS A 621 12.75 31.73 -31.52
C LYS A 621 11.98 32.29 -32.71
N LYS A 622 12.50 32.12 -33.95
CA LYS A 622 11.92 32.60 -35.20
C LYS A 622 10.99 31.60 -35.91
N CYS A 623 10.76 30.41 -35.32
CA CYS A 623 9.94 29.37 -35.91
C CYS A 623 8.50 29.52 -35.41
N ASP A 624 7.63 30.24 -36.13
CA ASP A 624 6.31 30.65 -35.60
C ASP A 624 5.29 29.48 -35.53
N TRP A 625 5.48 28.43 -36.33
CA TRP A 625 4.59 27.27 -36.32
C TRP A 625 4.86 26.27 -35.18
N ILE A 626 5.99 26.39 -34.45
CA ILE A 626 6.26 25.65 -33.21
C ILE A 626 6.05 26.60 -32.04
N SER A 627 5.10 26.27 -31.19
CA SER A 627 4.85 27.03 -29.93
C SER A 627 5.81 26.59 -28.80
N THR A 628 6.16 25.31 -28.74
CA THR A 628 7.07 24.74 -27.76
C THR A 628 7.85 23.57 -28.34
N LEU A 629 9.15 23.51 -28.12
CA LEU A 629 9.95 22.29 -28.30
C LEU A 629 10.88 22.13 -27.12
N ARG A 630 10.52 21.20 -26.26
CA ARG A 630 11.26 20.93 -25.03
C ARG A 630 11.84 19.53 -25.05
N ILE A 631 13.15 19.41 -24.79
CA ILE A 631 13.83 18.15 -24.54
C ILE A 631 13.94 17.95 -23.03
N ASN A 632 13.64 16.77 -22.55
CA ASN A 632 13.65 16.42 -21.15
C ASN A 632 14.50 15.17 -20.91
N LEU A 633 15.42 15.26 -19.96
CA LEU A 633 16.19 14.13 -19.39
C LEU A 633 15.70 13.93 -17.97
N ALA A 634 15.26 12.75 -17.62
CA ALA A 634 14.77 12.46 -16.27
C ALA A 634 15.35 11.16 -15.72
N GLY A 635 15.53 11.13 -14.43
CA GLY A 635 15.95 9.95 -13.70
C GLY A 635 15.09 9.74 -12.45
N SER A 636 14.78 8.49 -12.14
CA SER A 636 14.05 8.11 -10.94
C SER A 636 14.86 7.16 -10.08
N ASN A 637 14.71 7.28 -8.75
CA ASN A 637 15.41 6.48 -7.74
C ASN A 637 16.94 6.50 -7.90
N LEU A 638 17.51 7.68 -8.19
CA LEU A 638 18.91 7.82 -8.62
C LEU A 638 19.89 7.37 -7.54
N PHE A 639 19.66 7.72 -6.29
CA PHE A 639 20.41 7.18 -5.17
C PHE A 639 19.57 7.13 -3.89
N THR A 640 19.96 6.24 -2.98
CA THR A 640 19.37 6.08 -1.65
C THR A 640 20.48 5.93 -0.64
N ILE A 641 20.35 6.60 0.51
CA ILE A 641 21.22 6.47 1.66
C ILE A 641 20.40 5.87 2.79
N SER A 642 20.78 4.68 3.28
CA SER A 642 20.11 3.97 4.38
C SER A 642 21.06 2.99 5.03
N GLY A 643 20.83 2.65 6.29
CA GLY A 643 21.56 1.59 7.00
C GLY A 643 21.24 0.17 6.55
N VAL A 644 20.25 -0.02 5.64
CA VAL A 644 19.86 -1.35 5.12
C VAL A 644 20.15 -1.54 3.64
N ASN A 645 20.81 -0.56 2.99
CA ASN A 645 21.06 -0.62 1.53
C ASN A 645 21.84 -1.86 1.08
N ASP A 646 22.67 -2.43 1.95
CA ASP A 646 23.47 -3.62 1.64
C ASP A 646 22.60 -4.91 1.63
N TYR A 647 21.40 -4.86 2.17
CA TYR A 647 20.49 -6.02 2.28
C TYR A 647 19.30 -5.91 1.35
N PHE A 648 18.59 -4.77 1.39
CA PHE A 648 17.36 -4.54 0.62
C PHE A 648 17.02 -3.05 0.54
N ASP A 649 16.03 -2.73 -0.28
CA ASP A 649 15.51 -1.36 -0.37
C ASP A 649 14.78 -0.97 0.92
N PRO A 650 15.05 0.20 1.53
CA PRO A 650 14.43 0.61 2.79
C PRO A 650 12.91 0.84 2.72
N GLU A 651 12.33 0.98 1.53
CA GLU A 651 10.87 1.09 1.34
C GLU A 651 10.18 -0.28 1.17
N THR A 652 10.95 -1.37 1.03
CA THR A 652 10.35 -2.70 0.83
C THR A 652 9.64 -3.20 2.09
N SER A 653 8.63 -4.04 1.91
CA SER A 653 8.06 -4.90 2.94
C SER A 653 8.75 -6.26 3.04
N ASP A 654 9.52 -6.65 2.02
CA ASP A 654 10.23 -7.91 1.96
C ASP A 654 11.66 -7.75 2.49
N THR A 655 11.84 -8.09 3.77
CA THR A 655 13.13 -8.06 4.46
C THR A 655 13.95 -9.34 4.30
N SER A 656 13.42 -10.35 3.60
CA SER A 656 14.13 -11.59 3.27
C SER A 656 14.97 -11.48 2.00
N ALA A 657 14.96 -10.30 1.36
CA ALA A 657 15.64 -10.00 0.10
C ALA A 657 15.20 -10.90 -1.09
N ASN A 658 13.94 -11.37 -1.03
CA ASN A 658 13.31 -12.13 -2.10
C ASN A 658 12.62 -11.21 -3.13
N GLY A 659 12.41 -9.94 -2.76
CA GLY A 659 11.73 -8.95 -3.60
C GLY A 659 12.57 -8.55 -4.80
N TYR A 660 11.91 -8.33 -5.94
CA TYR A 660 12.56 -7.73 -7.09
C TYR A 660 13.06 -6.31 -6.73
N PRO A 661 14.34 -5.98 -7.00
CA PRO A 661 14.92 -4.71 -6.56
C PRO A 661 14.27 -3.51 -7.24
N VAL A 662 14.16 -2.40 -6.50
CA VAL A 662 13.69 -1.13 -7.03
C VAL A 662 14.67 -0.62 -8.10
N GLN A 663 14.15 -0.36 -9.30
CA GLN A 663 14.96 0.02 -10.45
C GLN A 663 15.28 1.52 -10.44
N ARG A 664 16.47 1.86 -10.90
CA ARG A 664 16.81 3.20 -11.39
C ARG A 664 16.34 3.30 -12.83
N VAL A 665 15.59 4.35 -13.13
CA VAL A 665 15.07 4.56 -14.49
C VAL A 665 15.62 5.88 -15.04
N TYR A 666 16.16 5.82 -16.23
CA TYR A 666 16.59 7.00 -16.99
C TYR A 666 15.73 7.12 -18.23
N SER A 667 15.23 8.30 -18.49
CA SER A 667 14.37 8.57 -19.64
C SER A 667 14.79 9.84 -20.37
N ILE A 668 14.62 9.82 -21.68
CA ILE A 668 14.69 10.99 -22.54
C ILE A 668 13.35 11.17 -23.23
N GLY A 669 12.87 12.40 -23.28
CA GLY A 669 11.60 12.75 -23.92
C GLY A 669 11.69 14.07 -24.67
N ALA A 670 10.79 14.24 -25.61
CA ALA A 670 10.58 15.50 -26.33
C ALA A 670 9.11 15.87 -26.30
N THR A 671 8.81 17.16 -26.06
CA THR A 671 7.46 17.72 -26.12
C THR A 671 7.44 18.77 -27.23
N ILE A 672 6.54 18.59 -28.16
CA ILE A 672 6.36 19.54 -29.30
C ILE A 672 4.94 20.08 -29.20
N GLY A 673 4.81 21.40 -29.24
CA GLY A 673 3.56 22.13 -29.36
C GLY A 673 3.57 22.97 -30.66
N PHE A 674 2.44 22.99 -31.33
CA PHE A 674 2.24 23.71 -32.59
C PHE A 674 1.34 24.92 -32.40
#